data_72e5f651bd7e32b88670440c3041e0f7
#
_entry.id   72e5f651bd7e32b88670440c3041e0f7
#
_cell.length_a   1.000
_cell.length_b   1.000
_cell.length_c   1.000
_cell.angle_alpha   90.00
_cell.angle_beta   90.00
_cell.angle_gamma   90.00
#
_symmetry.space_group_name_H-M   'P 1'
#
loop_
_entity.id
_entity.type
_entity.pdbx_description
1 polymer ?
#
loop_
_entity_poly.entity_id
_entity_poly.type
_entity_poly.pdbx_seq_one_letter_code
_entity_poly.pdbx_strand_id
1 'polypeptide(L)'
;MKCLKLIFCLLYLCCSLAEAKEVQVDAQKEVDEMTGRLVASYLEAKVDEDIIAGYASALRSDGSFPDLDYVTVHEGSFYPAGSHLKRLKLMAIAYRKPGNKYYNSGRLLKQIVAGIDYWYRVRPKSGNWWFGDIGAPQDYMVPLILLKGKISDKKLLHYSSYLQDLTGNKGHKGKNRTWVSAVTIHKGCIENNIELIRIGIKSIASTIKIVPEQGDEGIKVDGSFHQHRPQLYSGGYGLSYVDDIAYYLQLVKGTAFEPYFTQEKKDIFINLLMGGHRLLGYRETFDFGAIGRNISRPEGLSNISPVTLEYMEQNDSDRAADYSAWKKHLSGAPFPAPGNKYFWKSDIMVQHGTGYYLSAKVISTRTNGTEMLNNENLKGYNLPLGATNILTSGKEYEGIFPVWNWNKIPGTTAVQHQDSTRLEGYLFGKNRFGGGVSNGKNGVIAYEHCYKGVKARKSYFFMNDVLLCLGTDIASDAPEEVVTTVNQCLFKGEMVVGKEEGITSVYRDNVSVKNPAWVYHDKVGYLFPSGGDVIVSNPKQTGAWKDINISGSGKKISADIFNLWISHGVKAKEGKYAYMVVPDKSLEEFRTFTATQNYKIIQNSSVVQAVKLNQQYAIVFYHPGTIDLGEGLTLATDKQVIVYLEQKGTGYDIWVADPLYSQREVCLALNGREVQIAFPEGELTGSTAFTNIATLQPFDLQCEYLSNPLGVDIPQPRLSWKMGATTSARGRKQTAYQILVASSRDLLDVDRGDLWDSGRVNSAESVNIVYGGVPLSAGQRCFWKVRFSDEHNRWSAWSNPANWRMGLFAADWAAQWIGSAEMESQSVGGKKVNNVMADPWFRKTFNMSDIPQDAVIYVASIGYHELYVNGRKVGDAVLSPSVTDHKSRARYMTYDIKGYLKTGTNVIALWL
;
A
#
# COMPACT_ATOMS: atom_id res chain seq x y z
N MET A 1 -23.25 34.16 -45.21
CA MET A 1 -22.20 33.10 -45.21
C MET A 1 -20.77 33.61 -45.47
N LYS A 2 -20.50 34.79 -46.01
CA LYS A 2 -19.13 35.34 -46.19
C LYS A 2 -18.58 36.03 -44.94
N CYS A 3 -19.42 36.61 -44.06
CA CYS A 3 -18.97 37.25 -42.82
C CYS A 3 -18.61 36.24 -41.70
N LEU A 4 -19.22 35.02 -41.68
CA LEU A 4 -18.91 34.02 -40.65
C LEU A 4 -17.56 33.33 -40.92
N LYS A 5 -17.09 33.22 -42.16
CA LYS A 5 -15.75 32.69 -42.47
C LYS A 5 -14.62 33.68 -42.13
N LEU A 6 -14.87 34.96 -42.13
CA LEU A 6 -13.85 35.95 -41.78
C LEU A 6 -13.63 36.01 -40.23
N ILE A 7 -14.68 35.79 -39.45
CA ILE A 7 -14.60 35.75 -37.99
C ILE A 7 -13.89 34.48 -37.52
N PHE A 8 -14.11 33.34 -38.19
CA PHE A 8 -13.39 32.11 -37.87
C PHE A 8 -11.89 32.15 -38.25
N CYS A 9 -11.53 32.81 -39.34
CA CYS A 9 -10.14 33.03 -39.71
C CYS A 9 -9.43 34.03 -38.79
N LEU A 10 -10.11 35.06 -38.31
CA LEU A 10 -9.54 36.02 -37.35
C LEU A 10 -9.39 35.42 -35.95
N LEU A 11 -10.32 34.55 -35.51
CA LEU A 11 -10.18 33.78 -34.25
C LEU A 11 -9.06 32.72 -34.37
N TYR A 12 -8.87 32.10 -35.51
CA TYR A 12 -7.76 31.15 -35.72
C TYR A 12 -6.41 31.88 -35.83
N LEU A 13 -6.35 33.07 -36.40
CA LEU A 13 -5.15 33.91 -36.38
C LEU A 13 -4.86 34.51 -35.00
N CYS A 14 -5.87 34.85 -34.20
CA CYS A 14 -5.67 35.33 -32.83
C CYS A 14 -5.26 34.17 -31.89
N CYS A 15 -5.73 32.93 -32.09
CA CYS A 15 -5.25 31.78 -31.36
C CYS A 15 -3.84 31.36 -31.74
N SER A 16 -3.44 31.56 -33.05
CA SER A 16 -2.06 31.27 -33.48
C SER A 16 -1.05 32.38 -33.13
N LEU A 17 -1.52 33.60 -32.75
CA LEU A 17 -0.69 34.69 -32.25
C LEU A 17 -0.59 34.73 -30.72
N ALA A 18 -1.35 33.88 -30.01
CA ALA A 18 -1.19 33.63 -28.59
C ALA A 18 -0.16 32.54 -28.27
N GLU A 19 0.31 31.79 -29.30
CA GLU A 19 1.48 30.91 -29.17
C GLU A 19 2.72 31.70 -29.60
N ALA A 20 3.67 31.78 -28.68
CA ALA A 20 5.04 32.26 -28.84
C ALA A 20 5.22 33.81 -28.80
N LYS A 21 5.00 34.41 -27.62
CA LYS A 21 6.12 35.19 -27.09
C LYS A 21 7.18 34.17 -26.69
N GLU A 22 7.98 33.68 -27.64
CA GLU A 22 9.31 33.18 -27.31
C GLU A 22 9.98 34.33 -26.54
N VAL A 23 10.10 34.15 -25.22
CA VAL A 23 11.04 34.96 -24.44
C VAL A 23 12.35 34.73 -25.16
N GLN A 24 12.94 35.78 -25.70
CA GLN A 24 14.24 35.73 -26.38
C GLN A 24 15.23 35.34 -25.28
N VAL A 25 15.46 34.02 -25.16
CA VAL A 25 16.31 33.42 -24.12
C VAL A 25 17.72 33.85 -24.45
N ASP A 26 18.39 34.51 -23.54
CA ASP A 26 19.82 34.73 -23.65
C ASP A 26 20.54 33.37 -23.61
N ALA A 27 20.78 32.82 -24.79
CA ALA A 27 21.33 31.48 -24.99
C ALA A 27 22.63 31.27 -24.21
N GLN A 28 23.52 32.31 -24.14
CA GLN A 28 24.79 32.20 -23.42
C GLN A 28 24.52 32.13 -21.92
N LYS A 29 23.63 32.94 -21.40
CA LYS A 29 23.27 32.92 -19.97
C LYS A 29 22.73 31.57 -19.52
N GLU A 30 21.85 30.95 -20.32
CA GLU A 30 21.31 29.61 -19.99
C GLU A 30 22.41 28.53 -20.02
N VAL A 31 23.31 28.57 -21.00
CA VAL A 31 24.45 27.66 -21.08
C VAL A 31 25.41 27.84 -19.87
N ASP A 32 25.69 29.08 -19.48
CA ASP A 32 26.54 29.39 -18.34
C ASP A 32 25.90 28.95 -17.02
N GLU A 33 24.58 29.17 -16.85
CA GLU A 33 23.81 28.73 -15.70
C GLU A 33 23.82 27.18 -15.57
N MET A 34 23.49 26.48 -16.66
CA MET A 34 23.53 25.01 -16.70
C MET A 34 24.92 24.47 -16.42
N THR A 35 25.95 25.06 -17.02
CA THR A 35 27.36 24.69 -16.79
C THR A 35 27.75 24.90 -15.34
N GLY A 36 27.40 26.06 -14.76
CA GLY A 36 27.66 26.40 -13.37
C GLY A 36 27.06 25.39 -12.39
N ARG A 37 25.79 25.04 -12.57
CA ARG A 37 25.08 24.06 -11.73
C ARG A 37 25.65 22.65 -11.86
N LEU A 38 25.99 22.20 -13.07
CA LEU A 38 26.68 20.92 -13.30
C LEU A 38 28.05 20.88 -12.62
N VAL A 39 28.87 21.93 -12.76
CA VAL A 39 30.16 22.02 -12.07
C VAL A 39 29.99 22.01 -10.56
N ALA A 40 29.03 22.79 -10.02
CA ALA A 40 28.76 22.86 -8.59
C ALA A 40 28.39 21.47 -8.02
N SER A 41 27.53 20.71 -8.70
CA SER A 41 27.12 19.36 -8.25
C SER A 41 28.32 18.39 -8.18
N TYR A 42 29.27 18.47 -9.10
CA TYR A 42 30.47 17.62 -9.02
C TYR A 42 31.39 18.02 -7.86
N LEU A 43 31.43 19.31 -7.49
CA LEU A 43 32.31 19.80 -6.41
C LEU A 43 31.74 19.47 -5.00
N GLU A 44 30.48 18.97 -4.87
CA GLU A 44 29.96 18.44 -3.62
C GLU A 44 30.69 17.14 -3.20
N ALA A 45 31.20 16.37 -4.16
CA ALA A 45 31.85 15.09 -3.90
C ALA A 45 33.01 15.21 -2.90
N LYS A 46 33.07 14.27 -1.95
CA LYS A 46 34.22 14.14 -1.05
C LYS A 46 35.43 13.66 -1.85
N VAL A 47 36.55 14.28 -1.62
CA VAL A 47 37.85 13.96 -2.26
C VAL A 47 38.86 13.58 -1.19
N ASP A 48 39.40 12.37 -1.31
CA ASP A 48 40.49 11.88 -0.48
C ASP A 48 41.81 12.33 -1.13
N GLU A 49 42.54 13.20 -0.46
CA GLU A 49 43.77 13.80 -0.99
C GLU A 49 44.94 12.81 -1.14
N ASP A 50 44.97 11.74 -0.33
CA ASP A 50 45.96 10.69 -0.41
C ASP A 50 45.72 9.78 -1.61
N ILE A 51 44.47 9.49 -1.91
CA ILE A 51 44.06 8.78 -3.14
C ILE A 51 44.49 9.59 -4.36
N ILE A 52 44.26 10.93 -4.36
CA ILE A 52 44.68 11.80 -5.46
C ILE A 52 46.21 11.84 -5.58
N ALA A 53 46.94 11.88 -4.46
CA ALA A 53 48.39 11.79 -4.46
C ALA A 53 48.90 10.50 -5.13
N GLY A 54 48.25 9.37 -4.77
CA GLY A 54 48.53 8.05 -5.37
C GLY A 54 48.32 8.05 -6.88
N TYR A 55 47.19 8.58 -7.36
CA TYR A 55 46.90 8.65 -8.80
C TYR A 55 47.86 9.59 -9.54
N ALA A 56 48.15 10.77 -8.98
CA ALA A 56 49.08 11.72 -9.58
C ALA A 56 50.53 11.18 -9.66
N SER A 57 50.97 10.39 -8.68
CA SER A 57 52.29 9.76 -8.69
C SER A 57 52.35 8.53 -9.63
N ALA A 58 51.28 7.78 -9.77
CA ALA A 58 51.23 6.61 -10.64
C ALA A 58 51.05 6.94 -12.13
N LEU A 59 50.59 8.15 -12.48
CA LEU A 59 50.39 8.55 -13.86
C LEU A 59 51.75 8.73 -14.59
N ARG A 60 51.96 8.00 -15.67
CA ARG A 60 53.13 8.07 -16.52
C ARG A 60 53.14 9.37 -17.34
N SER A 61 54.30 9.71 -17.89
CA SER A 61 54.48 10.92 -18.71
C SER A 61 53.64 10.88 -20.00
N ASP A 62 53.31 9.71 -20.54
CA ASP A 62 52.44 9.54 -21.70
C ASP A 62 50.95 9.64 -21.37
N GLY A 63 50.61 9.77 -20.07
CA GLY A 63 49.23 9.84 -19.56
C GLY A 63 48.58 8.50 -19.19
N SER A 64 49.29 7.37 -19.28
CA SER A 64 48.78 6.05 -18.89
C SER A 64 48.95 5.74 -17.40
N PHE A 65 48.18 4.81 -16.87
CA PHE A 65 48.38 4.19 -15.54
C PHE A 65 49.01 2.81 -15.72
N PRO A 66 50.09 2.46 -15.02
CA PRO A 66 50.87 1.23 -15.22
C PRO A 66 50.13 -0.05 -14.82
N ASP A 67 49.13 0.07 -13.97
CA ASP A 67 48.32 -1.02 -13.41
C ASP A 67 47.04 -1.29 -14.20
N LEU A 68 46.79 -0.60 -15.31
CA LEU A 68 45.61 -0.78 -16.13
C LEU A 68 45.94 -1.41 -17.48
N ASP A 69 45.04 -2.36 -17.88
CA ASP A 69 45.07 -2.97 -19.20
C ASP A 69 44.20 -2.17 -20.19
N TYR A 70 44.81 -1.62 -21.23
CA TYR A 70 44.13 -0.82 -22.26
C TYR A 70 43.95 -1.58 -23.59
N VAL A 71 44.46 -2.81 -23.68
CA VAL A 71 44.54 -3.56 -24.94
C VAL A 71 43.56 -4.71 -24.98
N THR A 72 43.46 -5.46 -23.89
CA THR A 72 42.59 -6.64 -23.84
C THR A 72 41.11 -6.23 -23.87
N VAL A 73 40.35 -6.80 -24.78
CA VAL A 73 38.89 -6.65 -24.85
C VAL A 73 38.25 -7.64 -23.89
N HIS A 74 37.67 -7.15 -22.81
CA HIS A 74 36.99 -7.95 -21.81
C HIS A 74 35.49 -7.96 -22.05
N GLU A 75 34.89 -9.13 -21.84
CA GLU A 75 33.43 -9.34 -21.91
C GLU A 75 32.75 -9.09 -20.54
N GLY A 76 31.41 -8.93 -20.58
CA GLY A 76 30.59 -8.82 -19.38
C GLY A 76 30.71 -7.48 -18.66
N SER A 77 30.78 -7.49 -17.32
CA SER A 77 30.84 -6.29 -16.49
C SER A 77 32.29 -5.85 -16.13
N PHE A 78 33.28 -6.54 -16.63
CA PHE A 78 34.71 -6.26 -16.34
C PHE A 78 35.32 -5.34 -17.40
N TYR A 79 35.69 -4.14 -17.00
CA TYR A 79 36.34 -3.15 -17.89
C TYR A 79 37.46 -2.37 -17.17
N PRO A 80 38.66 -2.95 -17.02
CA PRO A 80 39.77 -2.35 -16.28
C PRO A 80 40.17 -0.98 -16.81
N ALA A 81 40.22 -0.80 -18.13
CA ALA A 81 40.55 0.47 -18.77
C ALA A 81 39.64 1.63 -18.29
N GLY A 82 38.39 1.37 -17.98
CA GLY A 82 37.45 2.40 -17.47
C GLY A 82 37.87 3.04 -16.16
N SER A 83 38.70 2.36 -15.36
CA SER A 83 39.27 2.94 -14.13
C SER A 83 40.19 4.16 -14.41
N HIS A 84 40.74 4.28 -15.61
CA HIS A 84 41.47 5.46 -16.05
C HIS A 84 40.61 6.73 -15.97
N LEU A 85 39.43 6.69 -16.53
CA LEU A 85 38.48 7.83 -16.53
C LEU A 85 37.98 8.17 -15.13
N LYS A 86 37.71 7.15 -14.31
CA LYS A 86 37.29 7.34 -12.90
C LYS A 86 38.37 8.06 -12.09
N ARG A 87 39.64 7.72 -12.32
CA ARG A 87 40.79 8.40 -11.68
C ARG A 87 40.91 9.85 -12.16
N LEU A 88 40.80 10.09 -13.47
CA LEU A 88 40.80 11.45 -14.04
C LEU A 88 39.66 12.31 -13.52
N LYS A 89 38.50 11.76 -13.39
CA LYS A 89 37.32 12.43 -12.81
C LYS A 89 37.60 12.92 -11.39
N LEU A 90 38.13 12.07 -10.53
CA LEU A 90 38.47 12.43 -9.15
C LEU A 90 39.62 13.48 -9.11
N MET A 91 40.66 13.34 -9.94
CA MET A 91 41.72 14.32 -10.07
C MET A 91 41.17 15.69 -10.53
N ALA A 92 40.24 15.72 -11.49
CA ALA A 92 39.64 16.96 -11.97
C ALA A 92 38.74 17.63 -10.92
N ILE A 93 38.00 16.85 -10.13
CA ILE A 93 37.25 17.36 -8.97
C ILE A 93 38.22 17.99 -7.95
N ALA A 94 39.31 17.28 -7.57
CA ALA A 94 40.33 17.79 -6.64
C ALA A 94 40.95 19.09 -7.15
N TYR A 95 41.24 19.18 -8.46
CA TYR A 95 41.79 20.37 -9.09
C TYR A 95 40.85 21.58 -9.00
N ARG A 96 39.54 21.36 -9.09
CA ARG A 96 38.51 22.43 -9.11
C ARG A 96 37.92 22.75 -7.75
N LYS A 97 38.04 21.88 -6.75
CA LYS A 97 37.41 22.01 -5.44
C LYS A 97 38.17 22.99 -4.54
N PRO A 98 37.55 24.14 -4.16
CA PRO A 98 38.18 25.07 -3.20
C PRO A 98 38.47 24.38 -1.87
N GLY A 99 39.57 24.77 -1.22
CA GLY A 99 40.02 24.19 0.06
C GLY A 99 40.73 22.86 -0.03
N ASN A 100 40.80 22.23 -1.23
CA ASN A 100 41.63 21.06 -1.47
C ASN A 100 43.10 21.47 -1.80
N LYS A 101 44.11 20.70 -1.32
CA LYS A 101 45.52 20.99 -1.56
C LYS A 101 45.89 21.01 -3.05
N TYR A 102 45.08 20.40 -3.90
CA TYR A 102 45.27 20.37 -5.36
C TYR A 102 44.51 21.48 -6.11
N TYR A 103 43.80 22.35 -5.38
CA TYR A 103 43.05 23.43 -5.99
C TYR A 103 43.89 24.30 -6.90
N ASN A 104 43.52 24.42 -8.18
CA ASN A 104 44.28 25.16 -9.23
C ASN A 104 45.74 24.76 -9.40
N SER A 105 46.14 23.54 -9.03
CA SER A 105 47.51 23.04 -9.18
C SER A 105 47.87 22.88 -10.66
N GLY A 106 48.78 23.70 -11.16
CA GLY A 106 49.25 23.62 -12.54
C GLY A 106 49.93 22.29 -12.89
N ARG A 107 50.57 21.62 -11.90
CA ARG A 107 51.09 20.26 -12.06
C ARG A 107 49.97 19.24 -12.27
N LEU A 108 48.94 19.26 -11.41
CA LEU A 108 47.84 18.34 -11.52
C LEU A 108 47.05 18.56 -12.83
N LEU A 109 46.87 19.83 -13.25
CA LEU A 109 46.24 20.15 -14.54
C LEU A 109 46.97 19.50 -15.72
N LYS A 110 48.30 19.61 -15.78
CA LYS A 110 49.13 18.99 -16.84
C LYS A 110 48.92 17.46 -16.84
N GLN A 111 48.86 16.84 -15.67
CA GLN A 111 48.66 15.40 -15.52
C GLN A 111 47.28 14.96 -15.99
N ILE A 112 46.21 15.67 -15.60
CA ILE A 112 44.85 15.39 -16.06
C ILE A 112 44.77 15.50 -17.59
N VAL A 113 45.33 16.56 -18.15
CA VAL A 113 45.36 16.77 -19.60
C VAL A 113 46.11 15.65 -20.33
N ALA A 114 47.26 15.21 -19.81
CA ALA A 114 48.03 14.08 -20.38
C ALA A 114 47.19 12.79 -20.35
N GLY A 115 46.48 12.53 -19.25
CA GLY A 115 45.54 11.37 -19.16
C GLY A 115 44.38 11.44 -20.15
N ILE A 116 43.80 12.63 -20.37
CA ILE A 116 42.75 12.84 -21.38
C ILE A 116 43.33 12.63 -22.79
N ASP A 117 44.53 13.19 -23.10
CA ASP A 117 45.21 12.98 -24.38
C ASP A 117 45.48 11.49 -24.64
N TYR A 118 45.88 10.73 -23.62
CA TYR A 118 46.10 9.30 -23.72
C TYR A 118 44.82 8.55 -24.06
N TRP A 119 43.76 8.79 -23.29
CA TRP A 119 42.44 8.14 -23.54
C TRP A 119 41.88 8.44 -24.92
N TYR A 120 41.92 9.73 -25.33
CA TYR A 120 41.42 10.16 -26.63
C TYR A 120 42.16 9.48 -27.79
N ARG A 121 43.48 9.26 -27.65
CA ARG A 121 44.31 8.60 -28.65
C ARG A 121 44.10 7.10 -28.71
N VAL A 122 44.05 6.43 -27.54
CA VAL A 122 43.99 4.96 -27.44
C VAL A 122 42.59 4.40 -27.63
N ARG A 123 41.58 5.06 -27.06
CA ARG A 123 40.17 4.64 -27.13
C ARG A 123 40.02 3.17 -26.84
N PRO A 124 40.30 2.68 -25.62
CA PRO A 124 40.24 1.27 -25.25
C PRO A 124 38.83 0.72 -25.54
N LYS A 125 38.78 -0.49 -26.05
CA LYS A 125 37.50 -1.16 -26.40
C LYS A 125 37.03 -2.07 -25.28
N SER A 126 35.73 -2.26 -25.17
CA SER A 126 35.08 -3.26 -24.34
C SER A 126 34.20 -4.17 -25.19
N GLY A 127 34.10 -5.45 -24.87
CA GLY A 127 33.15 -6.38 -25.47
C GLY A 127 31.69 -6.08 -25.07
N ASN A 128 31.51 -5.37 -23.95
CA ASN A 128 30.20 -4.88 -23.55
C ASN A 128 29.94 -3.47 -24.10
N TRP A 129 28.98 -3.38 -25.01
CA TRP A 129 28.58 -2.13 -25.68
C TRP A 129 28.29 -0.98 -24.72
N TRP A 130 27.74 -1.28 -23.53
CA TRP A 130 27.36 -0.26 -22.54
C TRP A 130 28.57 0.61 -22.13
N PHE A 131 29.74 0.02 -21.97
CA PHE A 131 30.95 0.80 -21.62
C PHE A 131 31.37 1.75 -22.75
N GLY A 132 31.22 1.34 -24.02
CA GLY A 132 31.55 2.18 -25.16
C GLY A 132 30.57 3.34 -25.35
N ASP A 133 29.28 3.05 -25.27
CA ASP A 133 28.22 4.01 -25.61
C ASP A 133 27.82 4.89 -24.42
N ILE A 134 27.96 4.40 -23.20
CA ILE A 134 27.43 5.04 -21.99
C ILE A 134 28.50 5.23 -20.92
N GLY A 135 29.10 4.17 -20.39
CA GLY A 135 29.91 4.22 -19.18
C GLY A 135 31.17 5.08 -19.34
N ALA A 136 31.97 4.85 -20.38
CA ALA A 136 33.17 5.66 -20.64
C ALA A 136 32.81 7.11 -21.01
N PRO A 137 31.83 7.41 -21.87
CA PRO A 137 31.38 8.79 -22.13
C PRO A 137 30.95 9.54 -20.86
N GLN A 138 30.24 8.90 -19.95
CA GLN A 138 29.81 9.52 -18.69
C GLN A 138 30.98 9.87 -17.76
N ASP A 139 31.94 9.00 -17.61
CA ASP A 139 33.14 9.32 -16.82
C ASP A 139 34.05 10.32 -17.52
N TYR A 140 34.11 10.33 -18.87
CA TYR A 140 34.94 11.24 -19.67
C TYR A 140 34.42 12.68 -19.74
N MET A 141 33.07 12.88 -19.77
CA MET A 141 32.46 14.21 -19.82
C MET A 141 32.75 15.06 -18.59
N VAL A 142 32.95 14.41 -17.39
CA VAL A 142 33.12 15.13 -16.13
C VAL A 142 34.45 15.91 -16.07
N PRO A 143 35.65 15.33 -16.34
CA PRO A 143 36.83 16.11 -16.39
C PRO A 143 36.78 17.22 -17.46
N LEU A 144 36.10 16.99 -18.60
CA LEU A 144 36.01 18.03 -19.66
C LEU A 144 35.23 19.26 -19.18
N ILE A 145 34.06 19.08 -18.58
CA ILE A 145 33.26 20.21 -18.08
C ILE A 145 33.98 20.94 -16.92
N LEU A 146 34.66 20.21 -16.06
CA LEU A 146 35.50 20.80 -14.97
C LEU A 146 36.70 21.58 -15.49
N LEU A 147 37.24 21.24 -16.68
CA LEU A 147 38.34 21.94 -17.31
C LEU A 147 37.92 23.08 -18.26
N LYS A 148 36.63 23.31 -18.48
CA LYS A 148 36.12 24.45 -19.23
C LYS A 148 36.66 25.76 -18.65
N GLY A 149 37.25 26.63 -19.50
CA GLY A 149 37.90 27.85 -19.08
C GLY A 149 39.26 27.66 -18.35
N LYS A 150 39.81 26.42 -18.29
CA LYS A 150 41.12 26.09 -17.71
C LYS A 150 42.10 25.57 -18.74
N ILE A 151 41.62 25.13 -19.90
CA ILE A 151 42.38 24.78 -21.10
C ILE A 151 41.83 25.57 -22.28
N SER A 152 42.57 25.63 -23.41
CA SER A 152 42.05 26.33 -24.57
C SER A 152 40.80 25.70 -25.15
N ASP A 153 39.86 26.52 -25.65
CA ASP A 153 38.62 26.06 -26.26
C ASP A 153 38.89 25.11 -27.42
N LYS A 154 39.86 25.38 -28.24
CA LYS A 154 40.28 24.49 -29.33
C LYS A 154 40.60 23.08 -28.84
N LYS A 155 41.33 22.97 -27.70
CA LYS A 155 41.66 21.67 -27.11
C LYS A 155 40.44 21.01 -26.49
N LEU A 156 39.60 21.78 -25.84
CA LEU A 156 38.35 21.30 -25.22
C LEU A 156 37.39 20.73 -26.29
N LEU A 157 37.19 21.47 -27.38
CA LEU A 157 36.35 21.01 -28.53
C LEU A 157 36.92 19.76 -29.21
N HIS A 158 38.26 19.66 -29.32
CA HIS A 158 38.93 18.45 -29.83
C HIS A 158 38.55 17.22 -28.96
N TYR A 159 38.59 17.34 -27.63
CA TYR A 159 38.27 16.25 -26.73
C TYR A 159 36.76 15.95 -26.73
N SER A 160 35.88 16.96 -26.80
CA SER A 160 34.43 16.78 -26.83
C SER A 160 33.93 15.95 -28.01
N SER A 161 34.70 15.92 -29.13
CA SER A 161 34.40 15.11 -30.30
C SER A 161 34.36 13.60 -30.06
N TYR A 162 34.91 13.13 -28.92
CA TYR A 162 34.76 11.75 -28.47
C TYR A 162 33.36 11.47 -27.94
N LEU A 163 32.63 12.46 -27.39
CA LEU A 163 31.29 12.30 -26.82
C LEU A 163 30.29 12.17 -27.94
N GLN A 164 29.65 10.97 -28.01
CA GLN A 164 28.52 10.76 -28.93
C GLN A 164 27.27 11.37 -28.30
N ASP A 165 26.56 12.17 -29.05
CA ASP A 165 25.30 12.78 -28.63
C ASP A 165 24.10 12.08 -29.25
N LEU A 166 22.89 12.52 -28.82
CA LEU A 166 21.61 11.95 -29.28
C LEU A 166 21.33 12.17 -30.76
N THR A 167 22.01 13.07 -31.47
CA THR A 167 21.80 13.29 -32.89
C THR A 167 22.31 12.11 -33.73
N GLY A 168 23.33 11.41 -33.21
CA GLY A 168 23.88 10.17 -33.79
C GLY A 168 23.35 8.88 -33.17
N ASN A 169 22.57 8.95 -32.08
CA ASN A 169 22.18 7.78 -31.32
C ASN A 169 20.71 7.41 -31.48
N LYS A 170 20.50 6.26 -31.38
CA LYS A 170 19.63 5.31 -32.09
C LYS A 170 18.86 4.37 -31.14
N GLY A 171 17.91 4.91 -30.38
CA GLY A 171 16.85 4.04 -29.85
C GLY A 171 17.06 3.45 -28.45
N HIS A 172 17.96 3.99 -27.63
CA HIS A 172 17.97 3.63 -26.21
C HIS A 172 16.65 4.00 -25.53
N LYS A 173 16.16 3.13 -24.65
CA LYS A 173 14.90 3.26 -23.88
C LYS A 173 15.21 3.30 -22.38
N GLY A 174 14.20 3.62 -21.57
CA GLY A 174 14.30 3.58 -20.11
C GLY A 174 15.50 4.37 -19.56
N LYS A 175 16.20 3.78 -18.60
CA LYS A 175 17.38 4.42 -17.97
C LYS A 175 18.56 4.65 -18.93
N ASN A 176 18.78 3.79 -19.90
CA ASN A 176 19.86 3.98 -20.88
C ASN A 176 19.67 5.28 -21.66
N ARG A 177 18.41 5.66 -21.95
CA ARG A 177 18.09 6.92 -22.63
C ARG A 177 18.48 8.14 -21.78
N THR A 178 18.26 8.15 -20.46
CA THR A 178 18.65 9.26 -19.58
C THR A 178 20.16 9.41 -19.53
N TRP A 179 20.92 8.32 -19.50
CA TRP A 179 22.40 8.38 -19.49
C TRP A 179 22.99 9.01 -20.75
N VAL A 180 22.52 8.60 -21.94
CA VAL A 180 22.99 9.21 -23.19
C VAL A 180 22.54 10.67 -23.29
N SER A 181 21.37 11.00 -22.76
CA SER A 181 20.90 12.39 -22.70
C SER A 181 21.80 13.26 -21.79
N ALA A 182 22.27 12.70 -20.67
CA ALA A 182 23.23 13.37 -19.79
C ALA A 182 24.53 13.73 -20.52
N VAL A 183 25.07 12.79 -21.32
CA VAL A 183 26.27 13.04 -22.16
C VAL A 183 26.00 14.16 -23.15
N THR A 184 24.82 14.19 -23.78
CA THR A 184 24.42 15.24 -24.74
C THR A 184 24.33 16.61 -24.08
N ILE A 185 23.77 16.72 -22.88
CA ILE A 185 23.69 17.97 -22.12
C ILE A 185 25.09 18.48 -21.78
N HIS A 186 25.98 17.61 -21.27
CA HIS A 186 27.33 17.98 -20.94
C HIS A 186 28.13 18.45 -22.19
N LYS A 187 27.96 17.74 -23.30
CA LYS A 187 28.58 18.15 -24.57
C LYS A 187 28.07 19.53 -24.99
N GLY A 188 26.77 19.80 -24.87
CA GLY A 188 26.19 21.11 -25.14
C GLY A 188 26.78 22.21 -24.26
N CYS A 189 26.93 21.95 -22.97
CA CYS A 189 27.61 22.88 -22.04
C CYS A 189 29.08 23.10 -22.37
N ILE A 190 29.79 22.04 -22.75
CA ILE A 190 31.24 22.10 -23.11
C ILE A 190 31.43 22.94 -24.39
N GLU A 191 30.57 22.74 -25.40
CA GLU A 191 30.68 23.36 -26.72
C GLU A 191 29.91 24.71 -26.86
N ASN A 192 29.33 25.22 -25.78
CA ASN A 192 28.43 26.40 -25.79
C ASN A 192 27.26 26.26 -26.79
N ASN A 193 26.65 25.05 -26.86
CA ASN A 193 25.61 24.74 -27.80
C ASN A 193 24.28 24.49 -27.05
N ILE A 194 23.44 25.52 -27.00
CA ILE A 194 22.13 25.47 -26.31
C ILE A 194 21.18 24.42 -26.92
N GLU A 195 21.30 24.15 -28.22
CA GLU A 195 20.42 23.17 -28.89
C GLU A 195 20.72 21.73 -28.42
N LEU A 196 22.00 21.38 -28.19
CA LEU A 196 22.34 20.09 -27.61
C LEU A 196 21.80 19.95 -26.18
N ILE A 197 21.87 21.03 -25.37
CA ILE A 197 21.29 21.06 -24.03
C ILE A 197 19.80 20.81 -24.13
N ARG A 198 19.09 21.52 -25.01
CA ARG A 198 17.65 21.39 -25.24
C ARG A 198 17.26 19.99 -25.68
N ILE A 199 17.99 19.40 -26.65
CA ILE A 199 17.78 18.02 -27.10
C ILE A 199 17.92 17.05 -25.95
N GLY A 200 18.97 17.17 -25.13
CA GLY A 200 19.21 16.30 -23.98
C GLY A 200 18.13 16.41 -22.92
N ILE A 201 17.72 17.62 -22.53
CA ILE A 201 16.66 17.85 -21.53
C ILE A 201 15.32 17.35 -22.04
N LYS A 202 14.92 17.69 -23.31
CA LYS A 202 13.70 17.15 -23.93
C LYS A 202 13.69 15.62 -23.93
N SER A 203 14.83 15.00 -24.21
CA SER A 203 14.97 13.55 -24.22
C SER A 203 14.77 12.95 -22.83
N ILE A 204 15.34 13.51 -21.78
CA ILE A 204 15.11 13.07 -20.39
C ILE A 204 13.62 13.21 -20.05
N ALA A 205 13.04 14.39 -20.24
CA ALA A 205 11.63 14.64 -19.97
C ALA A 205 10.68 13.70 -20.75
N SER A 206 11.07 13.27 -21.96
CA SER A 206 10.28 12.33 -22.77
C SER A 206 10.26 10.90 -22.23
N THR A 207 11.19 10.54 -21.33
CA THR A 207 11.19 9.22 -20.67
C THR A 207 10.16 9.14 -19.56
N ILE A 208 9.70 10.30 -19.05
CA ILE A 208 8.70 10.36 -17.97
C ILE A 208 7.31 10.20 -18.60
N LYS A 209 6.93 8.97 -18.79
CA LYS A 209 5.62 8.57 -19.31
C LYS A 209 5.29 7.15 -18.89
N ILE A 210 4.01 6.86 -18.78
CA ILE A 210 3.55 5.47 -18.64
C ILE A 210 3.80 4.74 -19.96
N VAL A 211 4.42 3.56 -19.88
CA VAL A 211 4.61 2.67 -21.04
C VAL A 211 3.63 1.51 -20.93
N PRO A 212 2.61 1.43 -21.83
CA PRO A 212 1.50 0.50 -21.71
C PRO A 212 1.93 -0.94 -22.01
N GLU A 213 2.81 -1.12 -23.01
CA GLU A 213 3.23 -2.46 -23.43
C GLU A 213 4.04 -3.16 -22.37
N GLN A 214 3.65 -4.41 -22.06
CA GLN A 214 4.27 -5.18 -20.96
C GLN A 214 5.78 -5.39 -21.18
N GLY A 215 6.23 -5.54 -22.40
CA GLY A 215 7.64 -5.73 -22.76
C GLY A 215 8.47 -4.45 -22.85
N ASP A 216 7.86 -3.27 -22.82
CA ASP A 216 8.56 -1.99 -22.94
C ASP A 216 9.21 -1.58 -21.60
N GLU A 217 10.38 -0.95 -21.73
CA GLU A 217 11.15 -0.44 -20.58
C GLU A 217 10.65 0.94 -20.14
N GLY A 218 10.57 1.17 -18.85
CA GLY A 218 10.15 2.44 -18.25
C GLY A 218 9.10 2.29 -17.16
N ILE A 219 8.38 3.38 -16.90
CA ILE A 219 7.40 3.51 -15.82
C ILE A 219 6.11 2.78 -16.19
N LYS A 220 5.62 1.92 -15.29
CA LYS A 220 4.33 1.26 -15.41
C LYS A 220 3.25 1.97 -14.59
N VAL A 221 2.00 1.80 -15.00
CA VAL A 221 0.84 2.48 -14.39
C VAL A 221 0.68 2.15 -12.89
N ASP A 222 1.13 0.96 -12.46
CA ASP A 222 1.11 0.54 -11.04
C ASP A 222 2.23 1.14 -10.19
N GLY A 223 3.11 1.97 -10.78
CA GLY A 223 4.26 2.58 -10.13
C GLY A 223 5.51 1.71 -10.11
N SER A 224 5.51 0.54 -10.75
CA SER A 224 6.73 -0.24 -10.96
C SER A 224 7.56 0.31 -12.10
N PHE A 225 8.88 0.03 -12.09
CA PHE A 225 9.80 0.35 -13.18
C PHE A 225 10.32 -0.92 -13.82
N HIS A 226 10.15 -1.04 -15.14
CA HIS A 226 10.64 -2.19 -15.90
C HIS A 226 11.90 -1.84 -16.69
N GLN A 227 12.87 -2.75 -16.66
CA GLN A 227 14.07 -2.72 -17.50
C GLN A 227 14.43 -4.15 -17.93
N HIS A 228 15.00 -4.31 -19.12
CA HIS A 228 15.30 -5.61 -19.71
C HIS A 228 14.05 -6.49 -19.85
N ARG A 229 13.13 -6.07 -20.71
CA ARG A 229 11.84 -6.71 -20.98
C ARG A 229 10.84 -6.52 -19.79
N PRO A 230 9.80 -7.34 -19.60
CA PRO A 230 8.84 -7.16 -18.51
C PRO A 230 9.41 -7.64 -17.15
N GLN A 231 10.57 -7.13 -16.77
CA GLN A 231 11.21 -7.41 -15.49
C GLN A 231 11.06 -6.24 -14.54
N LEU A 232 10.60 -6.50 -13.33
CA LEU A 232 10.63 -5.51 -12.26
C LEU A 232 12.09 -5.16 -11.91
N TYR A 233 12.45 -3.92 -12.14
CA TYR A 233 13.80 -3.41 -11.91
C TYR A 233 13.77 -2.04 -11.23
N SER A 234 12.80 -1.84 -10.32
CA SER A 234 12.66 -0.59 -9.56
C SER A 234 13.90 -0.28 -8.72
N GLY A 235 14.55 -1.32 -8.17
CA GLY A 235 15.93 -1.21 -7.68
C GLY A 235 16.94 -1.14 -8.83
N GLY A 236 18.18 -0.84 -8.58
CA GLY A 236 19.22 -0.74 -9.59
C GLY A 236 18.93 0.28 -10.71
N TYR A 237 18.43 -0.18 -11.86
CA TYR A 237 18.07 0.72 -12.98
C TYR A 237 17.01 1.74 -12.60
N GLY A 238 15.97 1.34 -11.90
CA GLY A 238 14.89 2.23 -11.45
C GLY A 238 15.36 3.24 -10.42
N LEU A 239 16.16 2.85 -9.43
CA LEU A 239 16.75 3.77 -8.47
C LEU A 239 17.64 4.80 -9.18
N SER A 240 18.53 4.34 -10.04
CA SER A 240 19.36 5.24 -10.82
C SER A 240 18.54 6.17 -11.74
N TYR A 241 17.39 5.70 -12.22
CA TYR A 241 16.46 6.52 -13.00
C TYR A 241 15.80 7.62 -12.15
N VAL A 242 15.30 7.28 -10.96
CA VAL A 242 14.67 8.29 -10.10
C VAL A 242 15.68 9.30 -9.57
N ASP A 243 16.91 8.89 -9.29
CA ASP A 243 18.02 9.80 -8.92
C ASP A 243 18.30 10.82 -10.03
N ASP A 244 18.39 10.36 -11.29
CA ASP A 244 18.58 11.26 -12.42
C ASP A 244 17.41 12.24 -12.60
N ILE A 245 16.17 11.74 -12.57
CA ILE A 245 15.01 12.62 -12.81
C ILE A 245 14.90 13.68 -11.72
N ALA A 246 15.06 13.31 -10.44
CA ALA A 246 15.06 14.27 -9.35
C ALA A 246 16.19 15.30 -9.49
N TYR A 247 17.39 14.85 -9.86
CA TYR A 247 18.54 15.71 -10.13
C TYR A 247 18.25 16.69 -11.28
N TYR A 248 17.70 16.22 -12.41
CA TYR A 248 17.41 17.10 -13.55
C TYR A 248 16.25 18.05 -13.29
N LEU A 249 15.26 17.66 -12.51
CA LEU A 249 14.22 18.60 -12.02
C LEU A 249 14.86 19.74 -11.23
N GLN A 250 15.78 19.41 -10.32
CA GLN A 250 16.51 20.42 -9.53
C GLN A 250 17.45 21.26 -10.40
N LEU A 251 18.14 20.63 -11.37
CA LEU A 251 19.12 21.28 -12.24
C LEU A 251 18.47 22.36 -13.12
N VAL A 252 17.29 22.08 -13.66
CA VAL A 252 16.62 23.01 -14.62
C VAL A 252 15.69 24.02 -13.94
N LYS A 253 15.50 23.95 -12.63
CA LYS A 253 14.58 24.82 -11.89
C LYS A 253 14.89 26.29 -12.11
N GLY A 254 13.91 27.08 -12.58
CA GLY A 254 14.05 28.51 -12.88
C GLY A 254 14.82 28.81 -14.17
N THR A 255 15.17 27.81 -15.00
CA THR A 255 15.78 27.98 -16.33
C THR A 255 14.76 27.89 -17.45
N ALA A 256 15.16 28.25 -18.68
CA ALA A 256 14.31 28.09 -19.88
C ALA A 256 13.98 26.61 -20.21
N PHE A 257 14.59 25.66 -19.52
CA PHE A 257 14.38 24.22 -19.73
C PHE A 257 13.36 23.60 -18.77
N GLU A 258 13.00 24.27 -17.67
CA GLU A 258 12.02 23.76 -16.70
C GLU A 258 10.68 23.40 -17.34
N PRO A 259 10.09 24.17 -18.29
CA PRO A 259 8.80 23.87 -18.89
C PRO A 259 8.71 22.52 -19.63
N TYR A 260 9.83 21.86 -19.93
CA TYR A 260 9.79 20.51 -20.53
C TYR A 260 9.34 19.43 -19.55
N PHE A 261 9.42 19.69 -18.24
CA PHE A 261 8.88 18.86 -17.17
C PHE A 261 7.48 19.35 -16.78
N THR A 262 6.50 19.06 -17.65
CA THR A 262 5.10 19.44 -17.42
C THR A 262 4.54 18.86 -16.14
N GLN A 263 3.45 19.42 -15.63
CA GLN A 263 2.81 18.91 -14.41
C GLN A 263 2.42 17.42 -14.54
N GLU A 264 1.86 17.02 -15.70
CA GLU A 264 1.55 15.62 -16.00
C GLU A 264 2.77 14.71 -15.80
N LYS A 265 3.94 15.11 -16.31
CA LYS A 265 5.18 14.33 -16.11
C LYS A 265 5.63 14.30 -14.67
N LYS A 266 5.53 15.43 -13.96
CA LYS A 266 5.82 15.47 -12.52
C LYS A 266 4.91 14.51 -11.76
N ASP A 267 3.60 14.47 -12.07
CA ASP A 267 2.64 13.56 -11.43
C ASP A 267 2.95 12.09 -11.69
N ILE A 268 3.33 11.72 -12.93
CA ILE A 268 3.80 10.36 -13.26
C ILE A 268 5.06 10.01 -12.45
N PHE A 269 6.02 10.93 -12.35
CA PHE A 269 7.24 10.71 -11.59
C PHE A 269 7.00 10.59 -10.09
N ILE A 270 6.12 11.43 -9.53
CA ILE A 270 5.70 11.35 -8.14
C ILE A 270 5.02 10.00 -7.84
N ASN A 271 4.16 9.51 -8.73
CA ASN A 271 3.57 8.18 -8.57
C ASN A 271 4.63 7.06 -8.61
N LEU A 272 5.64 7.17 -9.46
CA LEU A 272 6.76 6.22 -9.47
C LEU A 272 7.52 6.24 -8.14
N LEU A 273 7.76 7.41 -7.56
CA LEU A 273 8.46 7.55 -6.27
C LEU A 273 7.59 7.08 -5.11
N MET A 274 6.43 7.70 -4.91
CA MET A 274 5.60 7.55 -3.72
C MET A 274 4.73 6.30 -3.77
N GLY A 275 4.21 5.97 -4.94
CA GLY A 275 3.41 4.77 -5.18
C GLY A 275 4.22 3.53 -5.57
N GLY A 276 5.49 3.69 -5.92
CA GLY A 276 6.39 2.62 -6.34
C GLY A 276 7.58 2.43 -5.41
N HIS A 277 8.63 3.23 -5.60
CA HIS A 277 9.93 3.03 -4.92
C HIS A 277 9.83 3.06 -3.40
N ARG A 278 9.05 3.98 -2.82
CA ARG A 278 8.82 4.05 -1.37
C ARG A 278 8.29 2.75 -0.78
N LEU A 279 7.45 2.05 -1.55
CA LEU A 279 6.80 0.81 -1.11
C LEU A 279 7.61 -0.46 -1.38
N LEU A 280 8.68 -0.40 -2.20
CA LEU A 280 9.56 -1.52 -2.54
C LEU A 280 10.86 -1.53 -1.73
N GLY A 281 10.97 -0.70 -0.72
CA GLY A 281 12.13 -0.62 0.16
C GLY A 281 11.74 -0.43 1.62
N TYR A 282 12.63 -0.79 2.51
CA TYR A 282 12.48 -0.63 3.96
C TYR A 282 13.80 -0.16 4.56
N ARG A 283 13.79 1.01 5.22
CA ARG A 283 15.02 1.67 5.69
C ARG A 283 16.04 1.80 4.56
N GLU A 284 17.29 1.46 4.77
CA GLU A 284 18.35 1.53 3.77
C GLU A 284 18.36 0.38 2.76
N THR A 285 17.40 -0.57 2.86
CA THR A 285 17.38 -1.80 2.07
C THR A 285 16.24 -1.81 1.07
N PHE A 286 16.53 -2.11 -0.19
CA PHE A 286 15.53 -2.36 -1.24
C PHE A 286 15.14 -3.83 -1.29
N ASP A 287 13.93 -4.15 -1.75
CA ASP A 287 13.47 -5.52 -1.91
C ASP A 287 14.34 -6.29 -2.92
N PHE A 288 14.90 -7.42 -2.53
CA PHE A 288 15.76 -8.22 -3.41
C PHE A 288 15.01 -8.83 -4.60
N GLY A 289 13.68 -8.94 -4.56
CA GLY A 289 12.83 -9.34 -5.69
C GLY A 289 12.63 -8.25 -6.75
N ALA A 290 13.11 -7.01 -6.49
CA ALA A 290 12.91 -5.84 -7.34
C ALA A 290 14.22 -5.22 -7.88
N ILE A 291 15.38 -5.88 -7.67
CA ILE A 291 16.72 -5.36 -8.04
C ILE A 291 17.39 -6.09 -9.21
N GLY A 292 16.73 -7.09 -9.79
CA GLY A 292 17.27 -7.90 -10.89
C GLY A 292 18.64 -8.51 -10.55
N ARG A 293 19.58 -8.49 -11.51
CA ARG A 293 20.93 -9.07 -11.29
C ARG A 293 21.80 -8.29 -10.30
N ASN A 294 21.37 -7.10 -9.84
CA ASN A 294 22.13 -6.35 -8.83
C ASN A 294 22.26 -7.09 -7.50
N ILE A 295 21.44 -8.11 -7.25
CA ILE A 295 21.58 -9.00 -6.08
C ILE A 295 22.96 -9.63 -5.96
N SER A 296 23.70 -9.75 -7.08
CA SER A 296 25.04 -10.31 -7.11
C SER A 296 26.16 -9.25 -6.90
N ARG A 297 25.80 -8.04 -6.47
CA ARG A 297 26.74 -6.94 -6.17
C ARG A 297 26.66 -6.58 -4.68
N PRO A 298 27.79 -6.20 -4.05
CA PRO A 298 27.82 -5.83 -2.62
C PRO A 298 26.80 -4.75 -2.24
N GLU A 299 26.62 -3.73 -3.08
CA GLU A 299 25.71 -2.61 -2.85
C GLU A 299 24.31 -2.84 -3.45
N GLY A 300 24.01 -4.07 -3.91
CA GLY A 300 22.80 -4.37 -4.69
C GLY A 300 21.48 -4.08 -3.97
N LEU A 301 21.47 -4.12 -2.63
CA LEU A 301 20.30 -3.81 -1.79
C LEU A 301 20.13 -2.33 -1.44
N SER A 302 21.02 -1.43 -1.86
CA SER A 302 20.90 -0.01 -1.50
C SER A 302 19.56 0.58 -1.92
N ASN A 303 18.96 1.38 -1.02
CA ASN A 303 17.71 2.08 -1.25
C ASN A 303 17.98 3.49 -1.83
N ILE A 304 16.91 4.27 -2.03
CA ILE A 304 16.96 5.62 -2.56
C ILE A 304 17.91 6.52 -1.78
N SER A 305 18.62 7.40 -2.50
CA SER A 305 19.51 8.39 -1.87
C SER A 305 18.71 9.44 -1.08
N PRO A 306 19.10 9.80 0.15
CA PRO A 306 18.53 10.94 0.85
C PRO A 306 18.59 12.24 0.04
N VAL A 307 19.62 12.45 -0.79
CA VAL A 307 19.76 13.61 -1.68
C VAL A 307 18.65 13.69 -2.71
N THR A 308 18.20 12.55 -3.25
CA THR A 308 17.05 12.48 -4.16
C THR A 308 15.78 12.98 -3.49
N LEU A 309 15.55 12.61 -2.22
CA LEU A 309 14.41 13.09 -1.44
C LEU A 309 14.54 14.59 -1.12
N GLU A 310 15.73 15.11 -0.87
CA GLU A 310 16.00 16.54 -0.68
C GLU A 310 15.68 17.36 -1.93
N TYR A 311 16.06 16.87 -3.12
CA TYR A 311 15.65 17.50 -4.37
C TYR A 311 14.13 17.52 -4.53
N MET A 312 13.46 16.43 -4.15
CA MET A 312 11.99 16.36 -4.23
C MET A 312 11.29 17.24 -3.20
N GLU A 313 11.80 17.38 -1.98
CA GLU A 313 11.31 18.35 -0.98
C GLU A 313 11.27 19.79 -1.57
N GLN A 314 12.26 20.13 -2.42
CA GLN A 314 12.35 21.44 -3.05
C GLN A 314 11.50 21.61 -4.31
N ASN A 315 11.21 20.52 -5.04
CA ASN A 315 10.50 20.54 -6.32
C ASN A 315 9.02 20.17 -6.23
N ASP A 316 8.57 19.61 -5.10
CA ASP A 316 7.20 19.22 -4.79
C ASP A 316 6.87 19.62 -3.36
N SER A 317 6.59 20.91 -3.16
CA SER A 317 6.32 21.50 -1.84
C SER A 317 5.11 20.89 -1.13
N ASP A 318 4.12 20.45 -1.90
CA ASP A 318 2.87 19.88 -1.37
C ASP A 318 3.11 18.57 -0.62
N ARG A 319 4.17 17.83 -0.98
CA ARG A 319 4.58 16.57 -0.36
C ARG A 319 5.91 16.64 0.36
N ALA A 320 6.44 17.82 0.63
CA ALA A 320 7.73 17.98 1.32
C ALA A 320 7.76 17.24 2.68
N ALA A 321 6.65 17.26 3.41
CA ALA A 321 6.52 16.53 4.68
C ALA A 321 6.62 14.99 4.49
N ASP A 322 6.06 14.44 3.40
CA ASP A 322 6.13 13.03 3.08
C ASP A 322 7.55 12.58 2.73
N TYR A 323 8.27 13.37 1.91
CA TYR A 323 9.68 13.11 1.59
C TYR A 323 10.57 13.18 2.83
N SER A 324 10.33 14.18 3.70
CA SER A 324 11.04 14.32 4.97
C SER A 324 10.77 13.12 5.91
N ALA A 325 9.53 12.65 5.99
CA ALA A 325 9.17 11.47 6.77
C ALA A 325 9.83 10.19 6.21
N TRP A 326 9.86 10.04 4.88
CA TRP A 326 10.56 8.94 4.23
C TRP A 326 12.08 8.98 4.49
N LYS A 327 12.71 10.16 4.40
CA LYS A 327 14.14 10.36 4.74
C LYS A 327 14.46 9.96 6.19
N LYS A 328 13.57 10.31 7.14
CA LYS A 328 13.70 9.85 8.54
C LYS A 328 13.57 8.33 8.67
N HIS A 329 12.67 7.72 7.88
CA HIS A 329 12.52 6.26 7.86
C HIS A 329 13.79 5.56 7.36
N LEU A 330 14.47 6.07 6.34
CA LEU A 330 15.77 5.54 5.91
C LEU A 330 16.76 5.49 7.08
N SER A 331 16.71 6.46 8.00
CA SER A 331 17.56 6.53 9.21
C SER A 331 16.99 5.79 10.43
N GLY A 332 15.92 4.99 10.27
CA GLY A 332 15.41 4.11 11.33
C GLY A 332 14.07 4.50 11.97
N ALA A 333 13.46 5.64 11.60
CA ALA A 333 12.12 5.99 12.08
C ALA A 333 11.05 4.97 11.58
N PRO A 334 9.88 4.89 12.22
CA PRO A 334 8.75 4.09 11.74
C PRO A 334 8.39 4.40 10.30
N PHE A 335 7.87 3.40 9.57
CA PHE A 335 7.42 3.62 8.19
C PHE A 335 6.19 4.54 8.19
N PRO A 336 6.19 5.62 7.37
CA PRO A 336 5.17 6.67 7.49
C PRO A 336 3.82 6.32 6.84
N ALA A 337 3.76 5.27 6.02
CA ALA A 337 2.57 4.93 5.24
C ALA A 337 2.29 3.41 5.25
N PRO A 338 1.93 2.82 6.43
CA PRO A 338 1.60 1.40 6.52
C PRO A 338 0.46 1.03 5.56
N GLY A 339 0.54 -0.17 4.99
CA GLY A 339 -0.47 -0.66 4.07
C GLY A 339 0.02 -1.79 3.19
N ASN A 340 -0.87 -2.22 2.28
CA ASN A 340 -0.62 -3.30 1.32
C ASN A 340 -0.74 -2.78 -0.11
N LYS A 341 0.13 -3.24 -1.00
CA LYS A 341 0.03 -2.96 -2.43
C LYS A 341 0.39 -4.17 -3.27
N TYR A 342 -0.42 -4.43 -4.29
CA TYR A 342 -0.12 -5.35 -5.37
C TYR A 342 0.35 -4.57 -6.61
N PHE A 343 1.55 -4.89 -7.10
CA PHE A 343 2.09 -4.39 -8.36
C PHE A 343 1.74 -5.37 -9.48
N TRP A 344 0.61 -5.14 -10.14
CA TRP A 344 0.01 -6.10 -11.09
C TRP A 344 0.76 -6.22 -12.42
N LYS A 345 1.61 -5.25 -12.76
CA LYS A 345 2.49 -5.36 -13.92
C LYS A 345 3.75 -6.17 -13.62
N SER A 346 4.00 -6.51 -12.35
CA SER A 346 5.27 -7.05 -11.87
C SER A 346 5.15 -8.33 -11.03
N ASP A 347 3.94 -8.82 -10.78
CA ASP A 347 3.64 -10.00 -9.97
C ASP A 347 4.34 -9.99 -8.58
N ILE A 348 4.25 -8.86 -7.86
CA ILE A 348 4.76 -8.72 -6.49
C ILE A 348 3.73 -8.02 -5.60
N MET A 349 3.57 -8.53 -4.39
CA MET A 349 2.78 -7.89 -3.34
C MET A 349 3.69 -7.50 -2.19
N VAL A 350 3.44 -6.31 -1.62
CA VAL A 350 4.18 -5.78 -0.49
C VAL A 350 3.23 -5.37 0.63
N GLN A 351 3.70 -5.51 1.86
CA GLN A 351 3.01 -5.11 3.08
C GLN A 351 3.97 -4.36 3.98
N HIS A 352 3.60 -3.14 4.37
CA HIS A 352 4.29 -2.38 5.39
C HIS A 352 3.46 -2.28 6.66
N GLY A 353 4.05 -2.60 7.79
CA GLY A 353 3.65 -2.08 9.09
C GLY A 353 4.52 -0.88 9.47
N THR A 354 4.37 -0.35 10.67
CA THR A 354 5.22 0.73 11.18
C THR A 354 6.66 0.28 11.43
N GLY A 355 6.84 -0.99 11.84
CA GLY A 355 8.12 -1.58 12.23
C GLY A 355 8.58 -2.77 11.38
N TYR A 356 7.91 -3.08 10.27
CA TYR A 356 8.27 -4.21 9.42
C TYR A 356 7.94 -4.00 7.95
N TYR A 357 8.54 -4.84 7.12
CA TYR A 357 8.26 -5.02 5.70
C TYR A 357 8.14 -6.50 5.35
N LEU A 358 7.12 -6.84 4.57
CA LEU A 358 6.92 -8.17 4.01
C LEU A 358 6.65 -8.04 2.51
N SER A 359 7.18 -8.96 1.71
CA SER A 359 6.77 -9.10 0.31
C SER A 359 6.68 -10.55 -0.13
N ALA A 360 5.96 -10.78 -1.23
CA ALA A 360 5.97 -12.04 -1.96
C ALA A 360 6.07 -11.76 -3.47
N LYS A 361 7.13 -12.28 -4.10
CA LYS A 361 7.39 -12.20 -5.54
C LYS A 361 7.02 -13.50 -6.21
N VAL A 362 6.05 -13.45 -7.13
CA VAL A 362 5.66 -14.60 -7.96
C VAL A 362 5.96 -14.32 -9.44
N ILE A 363 5.67 -15.27 -10.30
CA ILE A 363 5.96 -15.19 -11.74
C ILE A 363 4.82 -15.77 -12.55
N SER A 364 4.51 -15.13 -13.68
CA SER A 364 3.54 -15.58 -14.66
C SER A 364 4.07 -15.43 -16.09
N THR A 365 3.34 -15.93 -17.09
CA THR A 365 3.71 -15.75 -18.51
C THR A 365 3.85 -14.29 -18.95
N ARG A 366 3.39 -13.34 -18.14
CA ARG A 366 3.45 -11.90 -18.41
C ARG A 366 4.76 -11.26 -17.96
N THR A 367 5.53 -11.94 -17.10
CA THR A 367 6.70 -11.33 -16.46
C THR A 367 7.98 -12.11 -16.75
N ASN A 368 9.09 -11.37 -16.86
CA ASN A 368 10.43 -11.88 -16.69
C ASN A 368 10.79 -11.73 -15.22
N GLY A 369 10.94 -12.84 -14.50
CA GLY A 369 11.11 -12.81 -13.06
C GLY A 369 12.51 -12.41 -12.61
N THR A 370 13.54 -12.76 -13.39
CA THR A 370 14.95 -12.43 -13.13
C THR A 370 15.80 -12.68 -14.39
N GLU A 371 17.06 -12.24 -14.35
CA GLU A 371 18.01 -12.41 -15.45
C GLU A 371 19.42 -12.77 -14.98
N MET A 372 20.15 -13.46 -15.84
CA MET A 372 21.60 -13.62 -15.78
C MET A 372 22.19 -13.00 -17.05
N LEU A 373 22.77 -11.84 -16.93
CA LEU A 373 23.46 -11.13 -18.02
C LEU A 373 24.82 -10.66 -17.53
N ASN A 374 25.78 -10.54 -18.44
CA ASN A 374 27.15 -10.08 -18.16
C ASN A 374 27.86 -10.93 -17.09
N ASN A 375 27.51 -12.21 -16.96
CA ASN A 375 28.01 -13.14 -15.94
C ASN A 375 27.73 -12.69 -14.50
N GLU A 376 26.62 -12.00 -14.27
CA GLU A 376 26.09 -11.59 -12.98
C GLU A 376 24.83 -12.39 -12.66
N ASN A 377 24.54 -12.63 -11.37
CA ASN A 377 23.39 -13.38 -10.86
C ASN A 377 23.35 -14.86 -11.32
N LEU A 378 24.51 -15.51 -11.26
CA LEU A 378 24.68 -16.87 -11.77
C LEU A 378 23.77 -17.92 -11.14
N LYS A 379 23.35 -17.73 -9.86
CA LYS A 379 22.55 -18.67 -9.07
C LYS A 379 21.11 -18.24 -8.83
N GLY A 380 20.67 -17.11 -9.39
CA GLY A 380 19.39 -16.46 -9.07
C GLY A 380 18.12 -17.13 -9.64
N TYR A 381 18.17 -18.37 -10.09
CA TYR A 381 17.04 -19.06 -10.73
C TYR A 381 15.75 -19.02 -9.89
N ASN A 382 15.84 -19.27 -8.59
CA ASN A 382 14.68 -19.39 -7.71
C ASN A 382 14.13 -18.04 -7.21
N LEU A 383 14.77 -16.89 -7.49
CA LEU A 383 14.37 -15.58 -7.01
C LEU A 383 12.90 -15.18 -7.26
N PRO A 384 12.29 -15.47 -8.43
CA PRO A 384 10.90 -15.08 -8.67
C PRO A 384 9.89 -16.17 -8.32
N LEU A 385 10.33 -17.30 -7.77
CA LEU A 385 9.50 -18.50 -7.61
C LEU A 385 8.79 -18.52 -6.25
N GLY A 386 8.09 -17.44 -5.92
CA GLY A 386 7.39 -17.28 -4.65
C GLY A 386 8.31 -16.81 -3.53
N ALA A 387 9.38 -16.09 -3.85
CA ALA A 387 10.30 -15.58 -2.85
C ALA A 387 9.62 -14.53 -1.96
N THR A 388 9.86 -14.63 -0.64
CA THR A 388 9.38 -13.68 0.35
C THR A 388 10.55 -12.90 0.95
N ASN A 389 10.34 -11.60 1.18
CA ASN A 389 11.27 -10.74 1.88
C ASN A 389 10.67 -10.38 3.24
N ILE A 390 11.44 -10.54 4.32
CA ILE A 390 10.99 -10.36 5.70
C ILE A 390 12.00 -9.44 6.39
N LEU A 391 11.61 -8.19 6.67
CA LEU A 391 12.49 -7.18 7.27
C LEU A 391 11.83 -6.55 8.51
N THR A 392 12.60 -6.43 9.58
CA THR A 392 12.27 -5.68 10.81
C THR A 392 13.34 -4.63 11.12
N SER A 393 14.59 -4.92 10.75
CA SER A 393 15.72 -4.00 10.90
C SER A 393 16.20 -3.41 9.56
N GLY A 394 15.89 -4.07 8.44
CA GLY A 394 16.44 -3.77 7.13
C GLY A 394 17.83 -4.39 6.88
N LYS A 395 18.38 -5.13 7.85
CA LYS A 395 19.74 -5.71 7.77
C LYS A 395 19.76 -7.24 7.72
N GLU A 396 18.63 -7.87 7.59
CA GLU A 396 18.45 -9.32 7.62
C GLU A 396 19.19 -10.01 6.48
N TYR A 397 19.36 -9.33 5.34
CA TYR A 397 20.01 -9.86 4.14
C TYR A 397 21.28 -9.09 3.73
N GLU A 398 21.80 -8.20 4.58
CA GLU A 398 22.98 -7.39 4.27
C GLU A 398 24.23 -8.27 4.06
N GLY A 399 24.78 -8.27 2.83
CA GLY A 399 25.98 -9.03 2.48
C GLY A 399 25.84 -10.55 2.48
N ILE A 400 24.60 -11.11 2.62
CA ILE A 400 24.36 -12.55 2.77
C ILE A 400 24.55 -13.36 1.47
N PHE A 401 24.35 -12.75 0.31
CA PHE A 401 24.18 -13.49 -0.96
C PHE A 401 25.35 -14.38 -1.38
N PRO A 402 26.61 -14.05 -1.12
CA PRO A 402 27.73 -14.96 -1.38
C PRO A 402 27.68 -16.26 -0.60
N VAL A 403 27.04 -16.24 0.58
CA VAL A 403 26.95 -17.41 1.48
C VAL A 403 25.57 -18.05 1.48
N TRP A 404 24.62 -17.54 0.69
CA TRP A 404 23.24 -18.06 0.63
C TRP A 404 23.17 -19.45 0.03
N ASN A 405 22.32 -20.30 0.59
CA ASN A 405 21.86 -21.48 -0.11
C ASN A 405 20.77 -21.08 -1.12
N TRP A 406 21.13 -20.98 -2.40
CA TRP A 406 20.26 -20.50 -3.47
C TRP A 406 19.12 -21.46 -3.83
N ASN A 407 19.12 -22.69 -3.28
CA ASN A 407 17.98 -23.61 -3.34
C ASN A 407 17.03 -23.44 -2.13
N LYS A 408 17.41 -22.60 -1.13
CA LYS A 408 16.63 -22.29 0.06
C LYS A 408 16.31 -20.80 0.17
N ILE A 409 15.93 -20.15 -0.92
CA ILE A 409 15.47 -18.75 -0.88
C ILE A 409 14.15 -18.67 -0.08
N PRO A 410 13.97 -17.71 0.85
CA PRO A 410 12.75 -17.59 1.63
C PRO A 410 11.49 -17.60 0.76
N GLY A 411 10.45 -18.32 1.18
CA GLY A 411 9.17 -18.46 0.46
C GLY A 411 9.17 -19.47 -0.69
N THR A 412 10.32 -19.91 -1.21
CA THR A 412 10.38 -20.77 -2.41
C THR A 412 10.18 -22.25 -2.08
N THR A 413 9.69 -23.02 -3.07
CA THR A 413 9.62 -24.48 -3.03
C THR A 413 10.52 -25.03 -4.13
N ALA A 414 11.57 -25.75 -3.78
CA ALA A 414 12.61 -26.17 -4.73
C ALA A 414 13.22 -27.52 -4.38
N VAL A 415 13.73 -28.20 -5.40
CA VAL A 415 14.57 -29.40 -5.26
C VAL A 415 15.92 -28.98 -4.70
N GLN A 416 16.46 -29.76 -3.77
CA GLN A 416 17.75 -29.53 -3.11
C GLN A 416 18.90 -30.14 -3.87
N HIS A 417 19.18 -29.66 -5.08
CA HIS A 417 20.36 -30.10 -5.85
C HIS A 417 21.67 -29.76 -5.12
N GLN A 418 22.70 -30.55 -5.28
CA GLN A 418 24.02 -30.25 -4.71
C GLN A 418 24.58 -28.92 -5.23
N ASP A 419 24.43 -28.68 -6.53
CA ASP A 419 24.75 -27.39 -7.14
C ASP A 419 23.48 -26.57 -7.35
N SER A 420 23.54 -25.29 -7.01
CA SER A 420 22.44 -24.38 -7.34
C SER A 420 22.27 -24.32 -8.86
N THR A 421 21.01 -24.37 -9.29
CA THR A 421 20.67 -24.25 -10.71
C THR A 421 21.21 -22.95 -11.28
N ARG A 422 22.16 -23.07 -12.22
CA ARG A 422 22.66 -21.91 -12.96
C ARG A 422 21.56 -21.32 -13.83
N LEU A 423 21.40 -20.00 -13.73
CA LEU A 423 20.51 -19.23 -14.60
C LEU A 423 21.27 -18.90 -15.89
N GLU A 424 20.59 -18.96 -17.02
CA GLU A 424 21.09 -18.50 -18.31
C GLU A 424 20.09 -17.53 -18.95
N GLY A 425 20.56 -16.33 -19.31
CA GLY A 425 19.70 -15.31 -19.93
C GLY A 425 18.56 -14.85 -19.02
N TYR A 426 17.34 -14.98 -19.51
CA TYR A 426 16.12 -14.51 -18.86
C TYR A 426 15.27 -15.67 -18.34
N LEU A 427 14.65 -15.51 -17.16
CA LEU A 427 13.68 -16.47 -16.65
C LEU A 427 12.26 -15.95 -16.85
N PHE A 428 11.62 -16.35 -17.93
CA PHE A 428 10.21 -16.05 -18.18
C PHE A 428 9.28 -17.02 -17.46
N GLY A 429 8.12 -16.51 -17.05
CA GLY A 429 7.05 -17.31 -16.49
C GLY A 429 6.48 -18.33 -17.48
N LYS A 430 6.03 -19.49 -16.96
CA LYS A 430 5.49 -20.60 -17.76
C LYS A 430 3.98 -20.76 -17.60
N ASN A 431 3.42 -20.39 -16.45
CA ASN A 431 2.01 -20.54 -16.14
C ASN A 431 1.27 -19.21 -16.28
N ARG A 432 0.02 -19.27 -16.71
CA ARG A 432 -0.84 -18.09 -16.85
C ARG A 432 -1.40 -17.65 -15.50
N PHE A 433 -1.72 -18.61 -14.60
CA PHE A 433 -2.26 -18.29 -13.29
C PHE A 433 -1.18 -17.67 -12.40
N GLY A 434 -1.32 -16.39 -12.17
CA GLY A 434 -0.50 -15.60 -11.25
C GLY A 434 -1.12 -14.22 -11.09
N GLY A 435 -1.40 -13.82 -9.86
CA GLY A 435 -2.06 -12.55 -9.64
C GLY A 435 -2.31 -12.27 -8.18
N GLY A 436 -2.88 -11.10 -7.87
CA GLY A 436 -3.17 -10.71 -6.51
C GLY A 436 -4.30 -9.70 -6.40
N VAL A 437 -4.92 -9.67 -5.23
CA VAL A 437 -5.94 -8.70 -4.83
C VAL A 437 -5.46 -7.92 -3.63
N SER A 438 -5.69 -6.61 -3.59
CA SER A 438 -5.34 -5.75 -2.45
C SER A 438 -6.45 -4.75 -2.18
N ASN A 439 -6.79 -4.55 -0.89
CA ASN A 439 -7.71 -3.50 -0.45
C ASN A 439 -6.98 -2.25 0.10
N GLY A 440 -5.65 -2.18 -0.10
CA GLY A 440 -4.80 -1.11 0.43
C GLY A 440 -4.28 -1.34 1.85
N LYS A 441 -4.86 -2.29 2.61
CA LYS A 441 -4.42 -2.68 3.96
C LYS A 441 -4.00 -4.14 4.03
N ASN A 442 -4.74 -4.99 3.36
CA ASN A 442 -4.55 -6.43 3.30
C ASN A 442 -4.56 -6.89 1.84
N GLY A 443 -4.05 -8.09 1.59
CA GLY A 443 -4.04 -8.61 0.23
C GLY A 443 -3.71 -10.09 0.14
N VAL A 444 -3.88 -10.63 -1.06
CA VAL A 444 -3.54 -12.02 -1.39
C VAL A 444 -2.83 -12.04 -2.72
N ILE A 445 -1.72 -12.75 -2.81
CA ILE A 445 -1.06 -13.07 -4.08
C ILE A 445 -0.90 -14.58 -4.21
N ALA A 446 -1.16 -15.11 -5.40
CA ALA A 446 -1.11 -16.55 -5.65
C ALA A 446 -0.59 -16.87 -7.05
N TYR A 447 -0.03 -18.05 -7.23
CA TYR A 447 0.40 -18.53 -8.54
C TYR A 447 0.49 -20.06 -8.61
N GLU A 448 0.49 -20.59 -9.82
CA GLU A 448 0.82 -21.98 -10.10
C GLU A 448 2.33 -22.10 -10.36
N HIS A 449 3.00 -22.90 -9.56
CA HIS A 449 4.43 -23.21 -9.68
C HIS A 449 4.64 -24.45 -10.59
N CYS A 450 5.52 -24.32 -11.60
CA CYS A 450 5.92 -25.45 -12.46
C CYS A 450 7.34 -25.22 -12.99
N TYR A 451 8.35 -25.47 -12.14
CA TYR A 451 9.75 -25.17 -12.45
C TYR A 451 10.68 -26.26 -11.94
N LYS A 452 11.67 -26.64 -12.77
CA LYS A 452 12.71 -27.65 -12.45
C LYS A 452 12.15 -28.91 -11.81
N GLY A 453 11.08 -29.44 -12.40
CA GLY A 453 10.48 -30.72 -11.96
C GLY A 453 9.59 -30.60 -10.71
N VAL A 454 9.37 -29.41 -10.17
CA VAL A 454 8.43 -29.18 -9.05
C VAL A 454 7.15 -28.57 -9.55
N LYS A 455 6.01 -29.11 -9.16
CA LYS A 455 4.67 -28.53 -9.34
C LYS A 455 4.11 -28.21 -7.97
N ALA A 456 3.38 -27.07 -7.84
CA ALA A 456 2.67 -26.67 -6.63
C ALA A 456 1.64 -25.57 -6.92
N ARG A 457 0.67 -25.37 -6.05
CA ARG A 457 -0.19 -24.18 -5.94
C ARG A 457 0.15 -23.45 -4.67
N LYS A 458 0.46 -22.15 -4.77
CA LYS A 458 1.01 -21.36 -3.66
C LYS A 458 0.27 -20.05 -3.52
N SER A 459 -0.17 -19.76 -2.31
CA SER A 459 -0.84 -18.50 -1.95
C SER A 459 -0.21 -17.87 -0.72
N TYR A 460 -0.16 -16.55 -0.73
CA TYR A 460 0.42 -15.71 0.30
C TYR A 460 -0.64 -14.70 0.73
N PHE A 461 -1.10 -14.80 1.97
CA PHE A 461 -2.18 -14.01 2.55
C PHE A 461 -1.61 -13.00 3.52
N PHE A 462 -1.63 -11.74 3.12
CA PHE A 462 -1.24 -10.60 3.94
C PHE A 462 -2.49 -10.09 4.67
N MET A 463 -2.65 -10.48 5.93
CA MET A 463 -3.84 -10.15 6.71
C MET A 463 -3.43 -9.54 8.06
N ASN A 464 -3.78 -8.26 8.26
CA ASN A 464 -3.29 -7.46 9.37
C ASN A 464 -1.74 -7.52 9.42
N ASP A 465 -1.12 -7.78 10.54
CA ASP A 465 0.33 -7.78 10.68
C ASP A 465 0.97 -9.17 10.47
N VAL A 466 0.32 -10.06 9.69
CA VAL A 466 0.77 -11.44 9.50
C VAL A 466 0.81 -11.81 8.02
N LEU A 467 1.82 -12.60 7.64
CA LEU A 467 1.86 -13.29 6.36
C LEU A 467 1.59 -14.79 6.59
N LEU A 468 0.42 -15.27 6.15
CA LEU A 468 0.10 -16.70 6.12
C LEU A 468 0.38 -17.26 4.72
N CYS A 469 1.16 -18.32 4.65
CA CYS A 469 1.55 -18.99 3.40
C CYS A 469 0.95 -20.38 3.32
N LEU A 470 0.24 -20.66 2.24
CA LEU A 470 -0.32 -21.97 1.95
C LEU A 470 0.31 -22.55 0.68
N GLY A 471 0.57 -23.85 0.70
CA GLY A 471 0.96 -24.63 -0.47
C GLY A 471 0.23 -25.94 -0.53
N THR A 472 -0.09 -26.38 -1.75
CA THR A 472 -0.72 -27.68 -2.01
C THR A 472 -0.29 -28.24 -3.37
N ASP A 473 -0.60 -29.51 -3.65
CA ASP A 473 -0.22 -30.24 -4.87
C ASP A 473 1.30 -30.22 -5.12
N ILE A 474 2.09 -30.22 -4.05
CA ILE A 474 3.55 -30.25 -4.20
C ILE A 474 3.92 -31.64 -4.69
N ALA A 475 4.44 -31.68 -5.91
CA ALA A 475 4.85 -32.91 -6.56
C ALA A 475 6.17 -32.75 -7.32
N SER A 476 7.03 -33.79 -7.26
CA SER A 476 8.28 -33.83 -7.99
C SER A 476 8.73 -35.29 -8.17
N ASP A 477 9.27 -35.61 -9.33
CA ASP A 477 9.90 -36.91 -9.60
C ASP A 477 11.43 -36.88 -9.36
N ALA A 478 11.97 -35.74 -8.88
CA ALA A 478 13.40 -35.60 -8.61
C ALA A 478 13.85 -36.58 -7.53
N PRO A 479 15.07 -37.12 -7.66
CA PRO A 479 15.65 -38.06 -6.66
C PRO A 479 16.10 -37.33 -5.40
N GLU A 480 16.27 -36.03 -5.44
CA GLU A 480 16.63 -35.22 -4.29
C GLU A 480 15.38 -34.69 -3.53
N GLU A 481 15.60 -34.27 -2.33
CA GLU A 481 14.57 -33.71 -1.45
C GLU A 481 13.96 -32.45 -2.04
N VAL A 482 12.64 -32.29 -1.90
CA VAL A 482 11.92 -31.02 -2.15
C VAL A 482 11.67 -30.33 -0.81
N VAL A 483 12.00 -29.05 -0.71
CA VAL A 483 11.72 -28.25 0.49
C VAL A 483 10.98 -26.97 0.16
N THR A 484 10.14 -26.52 1.10
CA THR A 484 9.62 -25.16 1.13
C THR A 484 10.38 -24.37 2.19
N THR A 485 11.15 -23.38 1.76
CA THR A 485 11.90 -22.52 2.69
C THR A 485 10.98 -21.45 3.28
N VAL A 486 10.95 -21.38 4.61
CA VAL A 486 10.18 -20.37 5.34
C VAL A 486 11.00 -19.08 5.46
N ASN A 487 12.25 -19.19 5.93
CA ASN A 487 13.21 -18.08 5.93
C ASN A 487 14.67 -18.58 5.88
N GLN A 488 15.54 -17.74 5.33
CA GLN A 488 16.98 -17.84 5.38
C GLN A 488 17.57 -16.43 5.45
N CYS A 489 18.06 -16.03 6.62
CA CYS A 489 18.61 -14.69 6.87
C CYS A 489 19.85 -14.74 7.76
N LEU A 490 20.52 -13.63 8.00
CA LEU A 490 21.62 -13.55 8.95
C LEU A 490 21.14 -13.93 10.34
N PHE A 491 21.89 -14.79 11.02
CA PHE A 491 21.61 -15.16 12.40
C PHE A 491 22.04 -14.04 13.35
N LYS A 492 21.11 -13.59 14.22
CA LYS A 492 21.37 -12.57 15.22
C LYS A 492 20.81 -12.97 16.58
N GLY A 493 21.62 -12.80 17.61
CA GLY A 493 21.19 -13.04 18.99
C GLY A 493 20.88 -14.50 19.26
N GLU A 494 19.61 -14.80 19.52
CA GLU A 494 19.14 -16.11 19.96
C GLU A 494 18.03 -16.61 19.06
N MET A 495 17.96 -17.93 18.89
CA MET A 495 16.81 -18.62 18.33
C MET A 495 16.04 -19.31 19.44
N VAL A 496 14.75 -19.02 19.57
CA VAL A 496 13.87 -19.66 20.55
C VAL A 496 12.92 -20.61 19.85
N VAL A 497 12.85 -21.83 20.34
CA VAL A 497 12.05 -22.90 19.73
C VAL A 497 11.06 -23.41 20.75
N GLY A 498 9.77 -23.40 20.45
CA GLY A 498 8.70 -24.01 21.24
C GLY A 498 8.35 -25.41 20.73
N LYS A 499 8.08 -26.31 21.66
CA LYS A 499 7.55 -27.67 21.43
C LYS A 499 6.12 -27.78 21.93
N GLU A 500 5.37 -28.80 21.50
CA GLU A 500 3.94 -28.98 21.81
C GLU A 500 3.63 -28.96 23.30
N GLU A 501 4.49 -29.44 24.17
CA GLU A 501 4.26 -29.51 25.63
C GLU A 501 4.60 -28.21 26.39
N GLY A 502 4.69 -27.07 25.72
CA GLY A 502 5.03 -25.78 26.35
C GLY A 502 6.52 -25.63 26.67
N ILE A 503 7.34 -26.61 26.35
CA ILE A 503 8.80 -26.58 26.53
C ILE A 503 9.42 -25.64 25.53
N THR A 504 10.20 -24.67 26.03
CA THR A 504 10.94 -23.70 25.19
C THR A 504 12.43 -23.95 25.34
N SER A 505 13.15 -24.02 24.21
CA SER A 505 14.61 -24.13 24.18
C SER A 505 15.21 -22.93 23.50
N VAL A 506 16.31 -22.41 24.05
CA VAL A 506 17.05 -21.25 23.49
C VAL A 506 18.37 -21.75 22.92
N TYR A 507 18.67 -21.36 21.70
CA TYR A 507 19.87 -21.77 20.96
C TYR A 507 20.67 -20.53 20.51
N ARG A 508 22.01 -20.60 20.69
CA ARG A 508 22.95 -19.54 20.29
C ARG A 508 23.99 -20.05 19.28
N ASP A 509 24.26 -21.34 19.32
CA ASP A 509 25.27 -21.99 18.50
C ASP A 509 24.66 -22.89 17.42
N ASN A 510 25.52 -23.42 16.54
CA ASN A 510 25.12 -24.29 15.43
C ASN A 510 24.33 -25.51 15.92
N VAL A 511 23.04 -25.53 15.64
CA VAL A 511 22.10 -26.57 16.03
C VAL A 511 21.12 -26.84 14.90
N SER A 512 20.53 -28.06 14.89
CA SER A 512 19.39 -28.41 14.04
C SER A 512 18.30 -29.02 14.90
N VAL A 513 17.07 -28.43 14.81
CA VAL A 513 15.88 -28.89 15.55
C VAL A 513 14.81 -29.29 14.55
N LYS A 514 14.17 -30.45 14.77
CA LYS A 514 13.05 -30.94 13.96
C LYS A 514 11.72 -30.73 14.65
N ASN A 515 10.70 -30.50 13.87
CA ASN A 515 9.28 -30.41 14.24
C ASN A 515 9.00 -29.48 15.43
N PRO A 516 9.47 -28.21 15.38
CA PRO A 516 9.06 -27.21 16.36
C PRO A 516 7.57 -26.86 16.17
N ALA A 517 6.84 -26.60 17.25
CA ALA A 517 5.50 -26.04 17.17
C ALA A 517 5.53 -24.58 16.69
N TRP A 518 6.55 -23.84 17.12
CA TRP A 518 6.86 -22.50 16.65
C TRP A 518 8.36 -22.19 16.81
N VAL A 519 8.81 -21.20 16.04
CA VAL A 519 10.17 -20.67 16.10
C VAL A 519 10.12 -19.16 16.25
N TYR A 520 11.03 -18.58 17.00
CA TYR A 520 11.21 -17.15 17.12
C TYR A 520 12.68 -16.78 16.92
N HIS A 521 12.94 -15.78 16.06
CA HIS A 521 14.28 -15.26 15.78
C HIS A 521 14.21 -13.79 15.37
N ASP A 522 15.04 -12.95 15.96
CA ASP A 522 15.25 -11.53 15.62
C ASP A 522 13.93 -10.75 15.34
N LYS A 523 13.01 -10.74 16.34
CA LYS A 523 11.70 -10.09 16.28
C LYS A 523 10.70 -10.70 15.30
N VAL A 524 10.97 -11.86 14.76
CA VAL A 524 10.05 -12.58 13.88
C VAL A 524 9.67 -13.92 14.48
N GLY A 525 8.36 -14.14 14.63
CA GLY A 525 7.79 -15.42 15.01
C GLY A 525 7.32 -16.23 13.80
N TYR A 526 7.44 -17.55 13.88
CA TYR A 526 7.01 -18.50 12.86
C TYR A 526 6.14 -19.56 13.47
N LEU A 527 4.94 -19.77 12.94
CA LEU A 527 3.96 -20.77 13.39
C LEU A 527 3.69 -21.77 12.26
N PHE A 528 3.37 -23.01 12.65
CA PHE A 528 3.10 -24.11 11.72
C PHE A 528 1.72 -24.73 12.01
N PRO A 529 0.61 -24.09 11.60
CA PRO A 529 -0.76 -24.52 11.96
C PRO A 529 -1.15 -25.92 11.49
N SER A 530 -0.50 -26.42 10.45
CA SER A 530 -0.76 -27.78 9.91
C SER A 530 0.33 -28.79 10.32
N GLY A 531 1.27 -28.39 11.16
CA GLY A 531 2.46 -29.20 11.42
C GLY A 531 3.31 -29.42 10.18
N GLY A 532 3.97 -30.56 10.06
CA GLY A 532 4.81 -30.94 8.94
C GLY A 532 6.24 -31.29 9.39
N ASP A 533 7.08 -31.77 8.49
CA ASP A 533 8.49 -32.05 8.74
C ASP A 533 9.30 -30.73 8.70
N VAL A 534 9.18 -29.93 9.76
CA VAL A 534 9.81 -28.62 9.89
C VAL A 534 11.21 -28.77 10.47
N ILE A 535 12.17 -28.12 9.84
CA ILE A 535 13.56 -28.10 10.30
C ILE A 535 14.02 -26.64 10.45
N VAL A 536 14.62 -26.34 11.59
CA VAL A 536 15.31 -25.07 11.86
C VAL A 536 16.78 -25.33 12.21
N SER A 537 17.68 -24.51 11.68
CA SER A 537 19.10 -24.58 11.95
C SER A 537 19.81 -23.24 11.81
N ASN A 538 21.00 -23.13 12.40
CA ASN A 538 21.83 -21.91 12.29
C ASN A 538 23.29 -22.24 11.94
N PRO A 539 23.56 -22.86 10.77
CA PRO A 539 24.92 -23.22 10.34
C PRO A 539 25.76 -22.01 9.98
N LYS A 540 27.06 -22.12 10.15
CA LYS A 540 28.03 -21.22 9.54
C LYS A 540 28.22 -21.57 8.06
N GLN A 541 27.89 -20.63 7.17
CA GLN A 541 28.04 -20.77 5.71
C GLN A 541 29.18 -19.92 5.19
N THR A 542 29.83 -20.38 4.11
CA THR A 542 31.00 -19.72 3.52
C THR A 542 30.88 -19.67 1.99
N GLY A 543 31.23 -18.53 1.39
CA GLY A 543 31.21 -18.32 -0.05
C GLY A 543 31.98 -17.08 -0.47
N ALA A 544 31.90 -16.70 -1.73
CA ALA A 544 32.52 -15.50 -2.28
C ALA A 544 31.61 -14.81 -3.29
N TRP A 545 31.74 -13.51 -3.47
CA TRP A 545 30.99 -12.76 -4.50
C TRP A 545 31.24 -13.31 -5.90
N LYS A 546 32.47 -13.84 -6.15
CA LYS A 546 32.83 -14.47 -7.43
C LYS A 546 31.97 -15.69 -7.75
N ASP A 547 31.40 -16.37 -6.75
CA ASP A 547 30.57 -17.55 -6.93
C ASP A 547 29.19 -17.22 -7.55
N ILE A 548 28.79 -15.94 -7.53
CA ILE A 548 27.50 -15.44 -8.05
C ILE A 548 27.65 -14.33 -9.10
N ASN A 549 28.89 -13.77 -9.24
CA ASN A 549 29.22 -12.76 -10.22
C ASN A 549 30.71 -12.92 -10.59
N ILE A 550 31.01 -13.25 -11.84
CA ILE A 550 32.41 -13.55 -12.27
C ILE A 550 33.36 -12.39 -11.97
N SER A 551 32.88 -11.14 -12.05
CA SER A 551 33.65 -9.94 -11.75
C SER A 551 33.74 -9.62 -10.24
N GLY A 552 33.08 -10.41 -9.40
CA GLY A 552 33.06 -10.25 -7.95
C GLY A 552 34.40 -10.65 -7.30
N SER A 553 34.59 -10.22 -6.05
CA SER A 553 35.75 -10.61 -5.24
C SER A 553 35.78 -12.11 -4.96
N GLY A 554 36.94 -12.78 -5.17
CA GLY A 554 37.17 -14.17 -4.79
C GLY A 554 37.49 -14.35 -3.30
N LYS A 555 37.56 -13.27 -2.50
CA LYS A 555 37.80 -13.37 -1.06
C LYS A 555 36.63 -14.11 -0.39
N LYS A 556 36.96 -15.17 0.34
CA LYS A 556 35.96 -15.93 1.12
C LYS A 556 35.43 -15.09 2.27
N ILE A 557 34.12 -15.13 2.44
CA ILE A 557 33.39 -14.58 3.60
C ILE A 557 32.61 -15.69 4.26
N SER A 558 32.36 -15.59 5.56
CA SER A 558 31.55 -16.55 6.31
C SER A 558 30.56 -15.79 7.18
N ALA A 559 29.34 -16.34 7.32
CA ALA A 559 28.34 -15.80 8.21
C ALA A 559 27.55 -16.94 8.87
N ASP A 560 27.03 -16.70 10.07
CA ASP A 560 26.09 -17.58 10.71
C ASP A 560 24.69 -17.27 10.14
N ILE A 561 23.99 -18.31 9.71
CA ILE A 561 22.76 -18.19 8.93
C ILE A 561 21.60 -18.87 9.66
N PHE A 562 20.54 -18.12 9.92
CA PHE A 562 19.25 -18.69 10.33
C PHE A 562 18.60 -19.36 9.11
N ASN A 563 18.30 -20.65 9.21
CA ASN A 563 17.62 -21.44 8.17
C ASN A 563 16.38 -22.11 8.76
N LEU A 564 15.24 -21.92 8.12
CA LEU A 564 13.96 -22.53 8.51
C LEU A 564 13.23 -23.02 7.27
N TRP A 565 12.91 -24.34 7.19
CA TRP A 565 12.24 -24.93 6.03
C TRP A 565 11.32 -26.07 6.44
N ILE A 566 10.42 -26.44 5.52
CA ILE A 566 9.52 -27.60 5.59
C ILE A 566 9.98 -28.61 4.53
N SER A 567 10.27 -29.84 4.94
CA SER A 567 10.61 -30.95 4.04
C SER A 567 9.36 -31.58 3.45
N HIS A 568 9.40 -31.89 2.16
CA HIS A 568 8.38 -32.70 1.46
C HIS A 568 8.92 -34.07 1.07
N GLY A 569 10.16 -34.38 1.46
CA GLY A 569 10.85 -35.61 1.13
C GLY A 569 11.31 -35.71 -0.33
N VAL A 570 11.77 -36.88 -0.71
CA VAL A 570 12.16 -37.23 -2.09
C VAL A 570 10.94 -37.72 -2.85
N LYS A 571 10.87 -37.44 -4.16
CA LYS A 571 9.75 -37.86 -5.03
C LYS A 571 8.40 -37.46 -4.41
N ALA A 572 8.32 -36.20 -3.96
CA ALA A 572 7.15 -35.62 -3.28
C ALA A 572 5.88 -35.85 -4.11
N LYS A 573 4.79 -36.25 -3.43
CA LYS A 573 3.45 -36.42 -4.01
C LYS A 573 2.42 -35.81 -3.07
N GLU A 574 1.53 -34.98 -3.61
CA GLU A 574 0.42 -34.35 -2.87
C GLU A 574 0.86 -33.59 -1.60
N GLY A 575 2.10 -33.09 -1.59
CA GLY A 575 2.65 -32.34 -0.46
C GLY A 575 1.85 -31.08 -0.20
N LYS A 576 1.73 -30.71 1.11
CA LYS A 576 1.04 -29.52 1.57
C LYS A 576 1.86 -28.82 2.65
N TYR A 577 1.66 -27.52 2.81
CA TYR A 577 2.17 -26.79 3.95
C TYR A 577 1.23 -25.64 4.33
N ALA A 578 1.35 -25.23 5.59
CA ALA A 578 0.87 -23.95 6.07
C ALA A 578 1.85 -23.40 7.10
N TYR A 579 2.26 -22.15 6.95
CA TYR A 579 3.05 -21.46 7.95
C TYR A 579 2.66 -19.98 8.03
N MET A 580 2.86 -19.39 9.20
CA MET A 580 2.67 -17.95 9.44
C MET A 580 3.99 -17.29 9.78
N VAL A 581 4.19 -16.06 9.27
CA VAL A 581 5.26 -15.15 9.65
C VAL A 581 4.64 -13.98 10.40
N VAL A 582 5.08 -13.77 11.65
CA VAL A 582 4.59 -12.72 12.55
C VAL A 582 5.75 -11.78 12.87
N PRO A 583 5.92 -10.68 12.12
CA PRO A 583 7.04 -9.77 12.26
C PRO A 583 6.83 -8.75 13.39
N ASP A 584 7.91 -8.11 13.80
CA ASP A 584 7.97 -6.96 14.72
C ASP A 584 7.25 -7.22 16.05
N LYS A 585 7.55 -8.37 16.65
CA LYS A 585 7.08 -8.74 17.98
C LYS A 585 8.26 -9.08 18.88
N SER A 586 8.19 -8.65 20.13
CA SER A 586 9.01 -9.26 21.19
C SER A 586 8.61 -10.72 21.38
N LEU A 587 9.47 -11.51 22.04
CA LEU A 587 9.15 -12.91 22.32
C LEU A 587 7.88 -13.06 23.19
N GLU A 588 7.65 -12.14 24.13
CA GLU A 588 6.45 -12.14 24.98
C GLU A 588 5.19 -11.82 24.20
N GLU A 589 5.21 -10.78 23.36
CA GLU A 589 4.10 -10.44 22.45
C GLU A 589 3.81 -11.59 21.48
N PHE A 590 4.84 -12.24 20.94
CA PHE A 590 4.67 -13.40 20.07
C PHE A 590 4.02 -14.57 20.81
N ARG A 591 4.42 -14.87 22.05
CA ARG A 591 3.77 -15.91 22.88
C ARG A 591 2.31 -15.58 23.14
N THR A 592 2.00 -14.33 23.46
CA THR A 592 0.62 -13.87 23.61
C THR A 592 -0.16 -14.05 22.33
N PHE A 593 0.41 -13.65 21.18
CA PHE A 593 -0.19 -13.86 19.86
C PHE A 593 -0.48 -15.34 19.59
N THR A 594 0.45 -16.26 19.89
CA THR A 594 0.23 -17.70 19.68
C THR A 594 -0.97 -18.25 20.47
N ALA A 595 -1.24 -17.70 21.65
CA ALA A 595 -2.33 -18.11 22.52
C ALA A 595 -3.70 -17.49 22.13
N THR A 596 -3.70 -16.33 21.48
CA THR A 596 -4.92 -15.53 21.22
C THR A 596 -5.29 -15.38 19.75
N GLN A 597 -4.47 -15.88 18.84
CA GLN A 597 -4.68 -15.69 17.40
C GLN A 597 -5.98 -16.38 16.91
N ASN A 598 -6.71 -15.69 16.04
CA ASN A 598 -8.00 -16.13 15.49
C ASN A 598 -7.94 -16.48 14.00
N TYR A 599 -6.75 -16.81 13.48
CA TYR A 599 -6.59 -17.25 12.10
C TYR A 599 -7.13 -18.67 11.93
N LYS A 600 -7.98 -18.86 10.93
CA LYS A 600 -8.52 -20.16 10.56
C LYS A 600 -8.21 -20.45 9.09
N ILE A 601 -7.52 -21.54 8.82
CA ILE A 601 -7.41 -22.10 7.48
C ILE A 601 -8.73 -22.82 7.21
N ILE A 602 -9.56 -22.27 6.31
CA ILE A 602 -10.84 -22.87 5.93
C ILE A 602 -10.59 -24.06 5.02
N GLN A 603 -9.74 -23.87 4.03
CA GLN A 603 -9.38 -24.91 3.07
C GLN A 603 -7.97 -24.69 2.51
N ASN A 604 -7.23 -25.80 2.30
CA ASN A 604 -5.97 -25.84 1.58
C ASN A 604 -5.98 -27.03 0.62
N SER A 605 -6.50 -26.82 -0.59
CA SER A 605 -6.68 -27.86 -1.60
C SER A 605 -6.28 -27.36 -3.00
N SER A 606 -6.22 -28.30 -3.95
CA SER A 606 -5.96 -28.00 -5.36
C SER A 606 -7.04 -27.13 -6.04
N VAL A 607 -8.25 -27.09 -5.50
CA VAL A 607 -9.37 -26.32 -6.05
C VAL A 607 -9.41 -24.93 -5.46
N VAL A 608 -9.27 -24.84 -4.14
CA VAL A 608 -9.38 -23.57 -3.42
C VAL A 608 -8.44 -23.53 -2.21
N GLN A 609 -7.85 -22.38 -1.97
CA GLN A 609 -7.15 -22.03 -0.73
C GLN A 609 -7.87 -20.85 -0.09
N ALA A 610 -8.25 -20.98 1.21
CA ALA A 610 -9.02 -19.97 1.89
C ALA A 610 -8.66 -19.85 3.37
N VAL A 611 -8.61 -18.61 3.84
CA VAL A 611 -8.29 -18.23 5.22
C VAL A 611 -9.35 -17.28 5.76
N LYS A 612 -9.64 -17.39 7.05
CA LYS A 612 -10.49 -16.44 7.80
C LYS A 612 -9.67 -15.81 8.92
N LEU A 613 -9.85 -14.51 9.09
CA LEU A 613 -9.41 -13.76 10.26
C LEU A 613 -10.56 -12.85 10.72
N ASN A 614 -11.15 -13.14 11.87
CA ASN A 614 -12.32 -12.41 12.36
C ASN A 614 -13.43 -12.37 11.29
N GLN A 615 -13.80 -11.18 10.81
CA GLN A 615 -14.81 -10.94 9.78
C GLN A 615 -14.21 -10.74 8.38
N GLN A 616 -12.97 -11.16 8.17
CA GLN A 616 -12.25 -11.04 6.90
C GLN A 616 -11.97 -12.43 6.34
N TYR A 617 -12.13 -12.57 5.04
CA TYR A 617 -11.89 -13.82 4.30
C TYR A 617 -11.02 -13.53 3.09
N ALA A 618 -10.02 -14.36 2.88
CA ALA A 618 -9.13 -14.30 1.74
C ALA A 618 -9.14 -15.65 1.01
N ILE A 619 -9.52 -15.66 -0.26
CA ILE A 619 -9.86 -16.87 -1.00
C ILE A 619 -9.18 -16.86 -2.38
N VAL A 620 -8.55 -17.96 -2.74
CA VAL A 620 -7.97 -18.20 -4.07
C VAL A 620 -8.67 -19.39 -4.71
N PHE A 621 -9.45 -19.14 -5.74
CA PHE A 621 -10.08 -20.18 -6.54
C PHE A 621 -9.15 -20.55 -7.72
N TYR A 622 -8.46 -21.67 -7.62
CA TYR A 622 -7.70 -22.24 -8.74
C TYR A 622 -8.59 -22.93 -9.77
N HIS A 623 -9.82 -23.27 -9.37
CA HIS A 623 -10.90 -23.78 -10.24
C HIS A 623 -12.23 -23.15 -9.82
N PRO A 624 -13.18 -22.98 -10.76
CA PRO A 624 -14.56 -22.61 -10.41
C PRO A 624 -15.16 -23.56 -9.38
N GLY A 625 -16.04 -23.06 -8.53
CA GLY A 625 -16.69 -23.90 -7.52
C GLY A 625 -17.30 -23.11 -6.38
N THR A 626 -17.68 -23.82 -5.32
CA THR A 626 -18.30 -23.26 -4.12
C THR A 626 -17.47 -23.65 -2.90
N ILE A 627 -17.34 -22.70 -1.96
CA ILE A 627 -16.72 -22.92 -0.65
C ILE A 627 -17.69 -22.51 0.46
N ASP A 628 -17.74 -23.31 1.53
CA ASP A 628 -18.35 -22.92 2.80
C ASP A 628 -17.31 -22.19 3.65
N LEU A 629 -17.59 -20.92 3.94
CA LEU A 629 -16.73 -20.03 4.75
C LEU A 629 -17.02 -20.13 6.25
N GLY A 630 -18.01 -20.97 6.65
CA GLY A 630 -18.48 -21.12 8.02
C GLY A 630 -19.60 -20.14 8.37
N GLU A 631 -20.27 -20.39 9.50
CA GLU A 631 -21.34 -19.54 10.03
C GLU A 631 -22.50 -19.32 9.03
N GLY A 632 -22.76 -20.31 8.15
CA GLY A 632 -23.80 -20.24 7.11
C GLY A 632 -23.43 -19.33 5.93
N LEU A 633 -22.17 -18.90 5.80
CA LEU A 633 -21.69 -18.10 4.69
C LEU A 633 -21.08 -19.00 3.61
N THR A 634 -21.63 -18.96 2.40
CA THR A 634 -21.06 -19.66 1.23
C THR A 634 -20.68 -18.67 0.14
N LEU A 635 -19.59 -18.96 -0.57
CA LEU A 635 -19.16 -18.21 -1.75
C LEU A 635 -18.97 -19.16 -2.93
N ALA A 636 -19.60 -18.84 -4.05
CA ALA A 636 -19.41 -19.57 -5.31
C ALA A 636 -18.86 -18.64 -6.40
N THR A 637 -18.13 -19.22 -7.36
CA THR A 637 -17.61 -18.53 -8.53
C THR A 637 -17.70 -19.40 -9.78
N ASP A 638 -17.95 -18.78 -10.92
CA ASP A 638 -17.95 -19.40 -12.25
C ASP A 638 -16.57 -19.45 -12.91
N LYS A 639 -15.56 -18.78 -12.31
CA LYS A 639 -14.22 -18.61 -12.90
C LYS A 639 -13.09 -18.76 -11.88
N GLN A 640 -11.86 -18.92 -12.36
CA GLN A 640 -10.65 -18.79 -11.55
C GLN A 640 -10.53 -17.32 -11.10
N VAL A 641 -10.40 -17.09 -9.79
CA VAL A 641 -10.43 -15.73 -9.23
C VAL A 641 -9.75 -15.68 -7.88
N ILE A 642 -9.20 -14.52 -7.52
CA ILE A 642 -8.71 -14.21 -6.17
C ILE A 642 -9.67 -13.21 -5.55
N VAL A 643 -10.17 -13.52 -4.35
CA VAL A 643 -11.20 -12.74 -3.64
C VAL A 643 -10.70 -12.38 -2.25
N TYR A 644 -10.88 -11.12 -1.88
CA TYR A 644 -10.80 -10.65 -0.51
C TYR A 644 -12.16 -10.11 -0.10
N LEU A 645 -12.71 -10.63 0.98
CA LEU A 645 -14.04 -10.33 1.46
C LEU A 645 -13.97 -9.81 2.90
N GLU A 646 -14.58 -8.69 3.19
CA GLU A 646 -14.67 -8.13 4.53
C GLU A 646 -16.11 -7.83 4.90
N GLN A 647 -16.58 -8.35 6.04
CA GLN A 647 -17.91 -8.05 6.54
C GLN A 647 -17.95 -6.61 7.07
N LYS A 648 -18.94 -5.84 6.60
CA LYS A 648 -19.24 -4.47 7.02
C LYS A 648 -20.69 -4.36 7.48
N GLY A 649 -20.88 -4.36 8.79
CA GLY A 649 -22.22 -4.42 9.36
C GLY A 649 -22.94 -5.69 8.88
N THR A 650 -24.04 -5.52 8.16
CA THR A 650 -24.83 -6.63 7.60
C THR A 650 -24.43 -6.99 6.15
N GLY A 651 -23.51 -6.28 5.55
CA GLY A 651 -23.04 -6.47 4.19
C GLY A 651 -21.60 -6.93 4.09
N TYR A 652 -21.10 -6.99 2.86
CA TYR A 652 -19.73 -7.38 2.55
C TYR A 652 -19.13 -6.44 1.51
N ASP A 653 -17.95 -5.97 1.80
CA ASP A 653 -17.04 -5.37 0.81
C ASP A 653 -16.25 -6.50 0.15
N ILE A 654 -16.18 -6.49 -1.17
CA ILE A 654 -15.58 -7.54 -1.98
C ILE A 654 -14.58 -6.94 -2.95
N TRP A 655 -13.34 -7.36 -2.84
CA TRP A 655 -12.28 -7.07 -3.78
C TRP A 655 -11.95 -8.33 -4.55
N VAL A 656 -11.83 -8.21 -5.87
CA VAL A 656 -11.56 -9.35 -6.76
C VAL A 656 -10.47 -9.01 -7.76
N ALA A 657 -9.71 -10.03 -8.15
CA ALA A 657 -8.73 -9.92 -9.21
C ALA A 657 -8.77 -11.13 -10.14
N ASP A 658 -8.55 -10.89 -11.43
CA ASP A 658 -8.36 -11.94 -12.43
C ASP A 658 -6.90 -12.42 -12.43
N PRO A 659 -6.57 -13.64 -11.97
CA PRO A 659 -5.22 -14.15 -12.00
C PRO A 659 -4.72 -14.51 -13.41
N LEU A 660 -5.60 -14.57 -14.41
CA LEU A 660 -5.30 -14.90 -15.80
C LEU A 660 -5.10 -13.68 -16.70
N TYR A 661 -5.58 -12.48 -16.28
CA TYR A 661 -5.55 -11.22 -17.03
C TYR A 661 -6.25 -11.31 -18.41
N SER A 662 -7.23 -12.18 -18.54
CA SER A 662 -7.94 -12.43 -19.79
C SER A 662 -9.46 -12.52 -19.66
N GLN A 663 -9.97 -12.44 -18.45
CA GLN A 663 -11.39 -12.47 -18.14
C GLN A 663 -11.96 -11.05 -18.16
N ARG A 664 -13.16 -10.86 -18.70
CA ARG A 664 -13.81 -9.55 -18.70
C ARG A 664 -14.62 -9.30 -17.42
N GLU A 665 -15.17 -10.36 -16.86
CA GLU A 665 -16.04 -10.33 -15.70
C GLU A 665 -16.04 -11.66 -14.96
N VAL A 666 -16.55 -11.67 -13.72
CA VAL A 666 -16.79 -12.88 -12.93
C VAL A 666 -18.17 -12.79 -12.28
N CYS A 667 -18.87 -13.92 -12.20
CA CYS A 667 -20.06 -14.07 -11.37
C CYS A 667 -19.65 -14.65 -10.01
N LEU A 668 -19.88 -13.89 -8.94
CA LEU A 668 -19.78 -14.37 -7.58
C LEU A 668 -21.17 -14.55 -6.98
N ALA A 669 -21.40 -15.68 -6.31
CA ALA A 669 -22.65 -15.92 -5.58
C ALA A 669 -22.36 -16.05 -4.07
N LEU A 670 -22.77 -15.04 -3.29
CA LEU A 670 -22.65 -15.03 -1.83
C LEU A 670 -24.01 -15.46 -1.23
N ASN A 671 -24.05 -16.61 -0.54
CA ASN A 671 -25.30 -17.24 -0.07
C ASN A 671 -26.36 -17.33 -1.17
N GLY A 672 -25.94 -17.72 -2.39
CA GLY A 672 -26.82 -17.81 -3.57
C GLY A 672 -27.21 -16.46 -4.19
N ARG A 673 -26.77 -15.34 -3.64
CA ARG A 673 -26.94 -14.02 -4.23
C ARG A 673 -25.81 -13.73 -5.22
N GLU A 674 -26.15 -13.71 -6.49
CA GLU A 674 -25.21 -13.45 -7.58
C GLU A 674 -24.90 -11.96 -7.72
N VAL A 675 -23.65 -11.66 -8.03
CA VAL A 675 -23.15 -10.35 -8.45
C VAL A 675 -22.19 -10.52 -9.60
N GLN A 676 -22.44 -9.82 -10.69
CA GLN A 676 -21.51 -9.73 -11.82
C GLN A 676 -20.52 -8.59 -11.55
N ILE A 677 -19.24 -8.88 -11.67
CA ILE A 677 -18.17 -7.94 -11.42
C ILE A 677 -17.29 -7.87 -12.66
N ALA A 678 -17.27 -6.69 -13.30
CA ALA A 678 -16.39 -6.44 -14.44
C ALA A 678 -14.95 -6.23 -13.93
N PHE A 679 -13.98 -6.83 -14.61
CA PHE A 679 -12.57 -6.60 -14.33
C PHE A 679 -12.08 -5.32 -15.05
N PRO A 680 -11.10 -4.61 -14.46
CA PRO A 680 -10.48 -3.47 -15.10
C PRO A 680 -9.79 -3.86 -16.42
N GLU A 681 -9.94 -3.00 -17.42
CA GLU A 681 -9.41 -3.21 -18.78
C GLU A 681 -8.22 -2.28 -19.11
N GLY A 682 -7.57 -2.51 -20.23
CA GLY A 682 -6.45 -1.70 -20.73
C GLY A 682 -5.22 -1.76 -19.82
N GLU A 683 -4.71 -0.61 -19.44
CA GLU A 683 -3.53 -0.51 -18.56
C GLU A 683 -3.80 -1.03 -17.14
N LEU A 684 -5.07 -1.02 -16.70
CA LEU A 684 -5.50 -1.51 -15.40
C LEU A 684 -5.78 -3.01 -15.38
N THR A 685 -5.67 -3.72 -16.50
CA THR A 685 -5.85 -5.18 -16.55
C THR A 685 -4.94 -5.87 -15.52
N GLY A 686 -5.55 -6.69 -14.64
CA GLY A 686 -4.88 -7.38 -13.53
C GLY A 686 -4.90 -6.62 -12.21
N SER A 687 -5.37 -5.37 -12.19
CA SER A 687 -5.60 -4.66 -10.93
C SER A 687 -6.87 -5.16 -10.22
N THR A 688 -7.07 -4.73 -9.00
CA THR A 688 -8.21 -5.13 -8.16
C THR A 688 -9.50 -4.42 -8.61
N ALA A 689 -10.56 -5.19 -8.85
CA ALA A 689 -11.93 -4.69 -8.94
C ALA A 689 -12.58 -4.68 -7.55
N PHE A 690 -13.47 -3.75 -7.32
CA PHE A 690 -14.20 -3.59 -6.06
C PHE A 690 -15.71 -3.58 -6.28
N THR A 691 -16.42 -4.23 -5.39
CA THR A 691 -17.87 -4.12 -5.27
C THR A 691 -18.29 -4.30 -3.81
N ASN A 692 -19.54 -3.99 -3.50
CA ASN A 692 -20.13 -4.31 -2.21
C ASN A 692 -21.45 -5.05 -2.39
N ILE A 693 -21.72 -5.94 -1.46
CA ILE A 693 -23.01 -6.58 -1.32
C ILE A 693 -23.56 -6.17 0.04
N ALA A 694 -24.40 -5.15 0.09
CA ALA A 694 -25.10 -4.90 1.34
C ALA A 694 -26.30 -5.86 1.43
N THR A 695 -26.51 -6.39 2.59
CA THR A 695 -27.68 -7.20 2.89
C THR A 695 -28.92 -6.30 2.85
N LEU A 696 -29.99 -6.75 2.22
CA LEU A 696 -31.28 -6.08 2.32
C LEU A 696 -31.68 -6.05 3.80
N GLN A 697 -31.93 -4.85 4.34
CA GLN A 697 -32.30 -4.66 5.74
C GLN A 697 -33.28 -3.50 5.83
N PRO A 698 -34.40 -3.65 6.58
CA PRO A 698 -35.24 -2.49 6.87
C PRO A 698 -34.50 -1.43 7.70
N PHE A 699 -34.79 -0.17 7.43
CA PHE A 699 -34.21 0.98 8.12
C PHE A 699 -35.27 2.05 8.34
N ASP A 700 -34.93 3.12 9.05
CA ASP A 700 -35.83 4.23 9.42
C ASP A 700 -37.13 3.73 10.04
N LEU A 701 -36.98 2.94 11.12
CA LEU A 701 -38.07 2.40 11.87
C LEU A 701 -38.78 3.49 12.66
N GLN A 702 -40.08 3.64 12.45
CA GLN A 702 -40.91 4.65 13.08
C GLN A 702 -42.11 4.04 13.79
N CYS A 703 -42.42 4.61 14.94
CA CYS A 703 -43.67 4.39 15.67
C CYS A 703 -44.41 5.70 15.74
N GLU A 704 -45.68 5.74 15.26
CA GLU A 704 -46.48 6.97 15.15
C GLU A 704 -45.70 8.11 14.46
N TYR A 705 -45.02 7.80 13.35
CA TYR A 705 -44.18 8.71 12.54
C TYR A 705 -42.96 9.28 13.24
N LEU A 706 -42.62 8.80 14.44
CA LEU A 706 -41.46 9.28 15.21
C LEU A 706 -40.44 8.16 15.42
N SER A 707 -39.18 8.52 15.49
CA SER A 707 -38.09 7.59 15.82
C SER A 707 -37.95 7.48 17.35
N ASN A 708 -38.10 6.26 17.87
CA ASN A 708 -37.99 5.94 19.30
C ASN A 708 -38.82 6.88 20.21
N PRO A 709 -40.11 7.09 19.97
CA PRO A 709 -40.90 8.08 20.71
C PRO A 709 -41.10 7.71 22.17
N LEU A 710 -41.14 8.75 23.01
CA LEU A 710 -41.57 8.69 24.39
C LEU A 710 -43.03 9.16 24.48
N GLY A 711 -43.87 8.45 25.21
CA GLY A 711 -45.25 8.89 25.53
C GLY A 711 -46.25 8.65 24.40
N VAL A 712 -46.21 7.52 23.75
CA VAL A 712 -47.24 7.09 22.78
C VAL A 712 -48.51 6.68 23.52
N ASP A 713 -49.59 7.41 23.37
CA ASP A 713 -50.85 7.21 24.07
C ASP A 713 -51.94 6.51 23.22
N ILE A 714 -51.59 6.03 22.07
CA ILE A 714 -52.43 5.22 21.19
C ILE A 714 -52.29 3.74 21.60
N PRO A 715 -53.32 3.03 22.03
CA PRO A 715 -53.21 1.64 22.51
C PRO A 715 -52.66 0.66 21.48
N GLN A 716 -52.90 0.90 20.20
CA GLN A 716 -52.42 0.12 19.07
C GLN A 716 -51.62 1.03 18.14
N PRO A 717 -50.33 1.31 18.46
CA PRO A 717 -49.52 2.22 17.66
C PRO A 717 -49.22 1.67 16.27
N ARG A 718 -49.01 2.57 15.33
CA ARG A 718 -48.69 2.25 13.94
C ARG A 718 -47.18 2.25 13.74
N LEU A 719 -46.69 1.18 13.14
CA LEU A 719 -45.29 0.96 12.83
C LEU A 719 -45.01 1.19 11.35
N SER A 720 -43.86 1.77 11.03
CA SER A 720 -43.45 2.00 9.65
C SER A 720 -41.96 1.77 9.50
N TRP A 721 -41.52 1.37 8.30
CA TRP A 721 -40.12 1.19 7.96
C TRP A 721 -39.88 1.45 6.49
N LYS A 722 -38.62 1.69 6.12
CA LYS A 722 -38.16 1.77 4.73
C LYS A 722 -37.36 0.54 4.35
N MET A 723 -37.50 0.11 3.11
CA MET A 723 -36.65 -0.95 2.57
C MET A 723 -35.29 -0.40 2.21
N GLY A 724 -34.21 -0.94 2.77
CA GLY A 724 -32.85 -0.65 2.36
C GLY A 724 -32.54 -1.31 1.03
N ALA A 725 -32.13 -0.53 0.04
CA ALA A 725 -31.58 -1.03 -1.22
C ALA A 725 -30.18 -0.50 -1.40
N THR A 726 -29.21 -1.38 -1.63
CA THR A 726 -27.78 -1.03 -1.72
C THR A 726 -27.22 -1.15 -3.12
N THR A 727 -28.04 -1.37 -4.11
CA THR A 727 -27.65 -1.40 -5.51
C THR A 727 -28.51 -0.45 -6.33
N SER A 728 -28.01 -0.01 -7.47
CA SER A 728 -28.76 0.73 -8.49
C SER A 728 -29.93 -0.04 -9.09
N ALA A 729 -30.25 -1.22 -8.57
CA ALA A 729 -31.39 -2.04 -9.00
C ALA A 729 -32.69 -1.34 -8.68
N ARG A 730 -33.45 -1.01 -9.73
CA ARG A 730 -34.79 -0.42 -9.65
C ARG A 730 -35.86 -1.52 -9.57
N GLY A 731 -37.03 -1.18 -9.09
CA GLY A 731 -38.20 -2.08 -9.09
C GLY A 731 -38.27 -3.09 -7.95
N ARG A 732 -37.47 -2.91 -6.89
CA ARG A 732 -37.53 -3.74 -5.69
C ARG A 732 -38.89 -3.64 -5.00
N LYS A 733 -39.43 -4.79 -4.57
CA LYS A 733 -40.73 -4.88 -3.91
C LYS A 733 -40.64 -5.78 -2.69
N GLN A 734 -41.30 -5.35 -1.61
CA GLN A 734 -41.62 -6.21 -0.48
C GLN A 734 -42.82 -7.12 -0.89
N THR A 735 -42.73 -8.40 -0.58
CA THR A 735 -43.82 -9.36 -0.79
C THR A 735 -44.41 -9.87 0.53
N ALA A 736 -43.64 -9.81 1.60
CA ALA A 736 -44.05 -10.15 2.95
C ALA A 736 -43.20 -9.43 3.98
N TYR A 737 -43.65 -9.36 5.22
CA TYR A 737 -42.87 -8.90 6.37
C TYR A 737 -43.11 -9.79 7.61
N GLN A 738 -42.24 -9.66 8.59
CA GLN A 738 -42.40 -10.15 9.96
C GLN A 738 -41.92 -9.11 10.93
N ILE A 739 -42.74 -8.82 11.95
CA ILE A 739 -42.45 -7.88 13.04
C ILE A 739 -42.33 -8.68 14.33
N LEU A 740 -41.32 -8.38 15.13
CA LEU A 740 -41.17 -8.82 16.52
C LEU A 740 -41.20 -7.59 17.43
N VAL A 741 -42.04 -7.67 18.47
CA VAL A 741 -42.06 -6.68 19.56
C VAL A 741 -41.82 -7.40 20.88
N ALA A 742 -40.91 -6.89 21.70
CA ALA A 742 -40.52 -7.50 22.96
C ALA A 742 -40.51 -6.48 24.11
N SER A 743 -40.71 -7.00 25.34
CA SER A 743 -40.63 -6.21 26.57
C SER A 743 -39.20 -5.83 26.96
N SER A 744 -38.18 -6.51 26.41
CA SER A 744 -36.76 -6.22 26.64
C SER A 744 -35.92 -6.37 25.37
N ARG A 745 -34.79 -5.72 25.36
CA ARG A 745 -33.79 -5.84 24.29
C ARG A 745 -33.24 -7.27 24.18
N ASP A 746 -32.94 -7.90 25.32
CA ASP A 746 -32.39 -9.25 25.38
C ASP A 746 -33.28 -10.30 24.73
N LEU A 747 -34.59 -10.19 24.90
CA LEU A 747 -35.55 -11.07 24.24
C LEU A 747 -35.56 -10.87 22.71
N LEU A 748 -35.45 -9.60 22.29
CA LEU A 748 -35.42 -9.28 20.86
C LEU A 748 -34.13 -9.76 20.19
N ASP A 749 -32.99 -9.71 20.91
CA ASP A 749 -31.69 -10.16 20.39
C ASP A 749 -31.63 -11.68 20.15
N VAL A 750 -32.48 -12.47 20.85
CA VAL A 750 -32.68 -13.91 20.60
C VAL A 750 -33.92 -14.22 19.74
N ASP A 751 -34.38 -13.27 18.94
CA ASP A 751 -35.49 -13.36 18.02
C ASP A 751 -36.82 -13.75 18.69
N ARG A 752 -37.06 -13.30 19.92
CA ARG A 752 -38.30 -13.56 20.67
C ARG A 752 -39.13 -12.28 20.87
N GLY A 753 -40.33 -12.26 20.31
CA GLY A 753 -41.32 -11.20 20.48
C GLY A 753 -42.40 -11.61 21.46
N ASP A 754 -42.16 -11.43 22.77
CA ASP A 754 -43.14 -11.79 23.82
C ASP A 754 -44.34 -10.88 23.85
N LEU A 755 -44.28 -9.67 23.28
CA LEU A 755 -45.43 -8.77 23.14
C LEU A 755 -46.12 -8.95 21.81
N TRP A 756 -45.38 -9.23 20.72
CA TRP A 756 -45.95 -9.51 19.41
C TRP A 756 -44.93 -10.22 18.51
N ASP A 757 -45.33 -11.30 17.94
CA ASP A 757 -44.75 -11.88 16.74
C ASP A 757 -45.81 -11.92 15.66
N SER A 758 -45.68 -11.13 14.60
CA SER A 758 -46.66 -11.10 13.52
C SER A 758 -46.71 -12.39 12.69
N GLY A 759 -45.67 -13.25 12.84
CA GLY A 759 -45.40 -14.29 11.86
C GLY A 759 -45.14 -13.70 10.48
N ARG A 760 -45.10 -14.52 9.44
CA ARG A 760 -45.06 -14.07 8.05
C ARG A 760 -46.41 -13.45 7.63
N VAL A 761 -46.40 -12.17 7.34
CA VAL A 761 -47.56 -11.46 6.76
C VAL A 761 -47.30 -11.19 5.29
N ASN A 762 -48.08 -11.78 4.38
CA ASN A 762 -47.94 -11.53 2.94
C ASN A 762 -48.58 -10.18 2.59
N SER A 763 -47.73 -9.15 2.48
CA SER A 763 -48.14 -7.77 2.20
C SER A 763 -46.97 -6.96 1.64
N ALA A 764 -47.28 -6.06 0.72
CA ALA A 764 -46.33 -5.05 0.21
C ALA A 764 -46.29 -3.79 1.09
N GLU A 765 -47.18 -3.66 2.07
CA GLU A 765 -47.29 -2.51 2.95
C GLU A 765 -46.14 -2.45 3.94
N SER A 766 -45.51 -1.29 4.12
CA SER A 766 -44.46 -1.02 5.07
C SER A 766 -44.68 0.27 5.88
N VAL A 767 -45.88 0.84 5.77
CA VAL A 767 -46.29 2.09 6.42
C VAL A 767 -47.58 1.89 7.13
N ASN A 768 -47.72 2.43 8.35
CA ASN A 768 -48.94 2.42 9.14
C ASN A 768 -49.46 1.00 9.51
N ILE A 769 -48.51 0.09 9.75
CA ILE A 769 -48.86 -1.25 10.21
C ILE A 769 -49.27 -1.18 11.67
N VAL A 770 -50.55 -1.46 11.94
CA VAL A 770 -51.12 -1.39 13.29
C VAL A 770 -50.58 -2.51 14.16
N TYR A 771 -50.13 -2.18 15.34
CA TYR A 771 -49.69 -3.14 16.36
C TYR A 771 -50.81 -4.14 16.67
N GLY A 772 -50.54 -5.42 16.49
CA GLY A 772 -51.51 -6.50 16.64
C GLY A 772 -51.16 -7.47 17.79
N GLY A 773 -50.31 -7.10 18.70
CA GLY A 773 -49.90 -7.96 19.84
C GLY A 773 -50.80 -7.84 21.07
N VAL A 774 -50.26 -8.26 22.22
CA VAL A 774 -50.98 -8.17 23.51
C VAL A 774 -51.23 -6.72 23.89
N PRO A 775 -52.33 -6.40 24.65
CA PRO A 775 -52.56 -5.04 25.11
C PRO A 775 -51.37 -4.46 25.87
N LEU A 776 -51.02 -3.23 25.55
CA LEU A 776 -49.87 -2.53 26.15
C LEU A 776 -50.32 -1.72 27.37
N SER A 777 -49.52 -1.69 28.42
CA SER A 777 -49.75 -0.93 29.63
C SER A 777 -49.19 0.49 29.56
N ALA A 778 -49.79 1.41 30.34
CA ALA A 778 -49.23 2.76 30.52
C ALA A 778 -47.76 2.75 30.96
N GLY A 779 -46.93 3.56 30.36
CA GLY A 779 -45.51 3.65 30.65
C GLY A 779 -44.63 2.49 30.18
N GLN A 780 -45.24 1.46 29.55
CA GLN A 780 -44.51 0.27 29.10
C GLN A 780 -43.50 0.63 28.01
N ARG A 781 -42.26 0.14 28.16
CA ARG A 781 -41.27 0.22 27.14
C ARG A 781 -41.34 -0.98 26.22
N CYS A 782 -41.36 -0.74 24.92
CA CYS A 782 -41.42 -1.77 23.89
C CYS A 782 -40.20 -1.66 22.97
N PHE A 783 -39.59 -2.79 22.65
CA PHE A 783 -38.50 -2.90 21.66
C PHE A 783 -39.02 -3.66 20.46
N TRP A 784 -38.62 -3.29 19.26
CA TRP A 784 -39.09 -3.97 18.06
C TRP A 784 -38.09 -4.00 16.94
N LYS A 785 -38.23 -4.98 16.09
CA LYS A 785 -37.50 -5.13 14.83
C LYS A 785 -38.41 -5.75 13.78
N VAL A 786 -38.01 -5.56 12.51
CA VAL A 786 -38.75 -6.04 11.36
C VAL A 786 -37.81 -6.62 10.33
N ARG A 787 -38.26 -7.63 9.59
CA ARG A 787 -37.62 -8.09 8.35
C ARG A 787 -38.68 -8.18 7.25
N PHE A 788 -38.26 -8.09 5.98
CA PHE A 788 -39.13 -8.22 4.83
C PHE A 788 -38.64 -9.31 3.89
N SER A 789 -39.58 -9.87 3.09
CA SER A 789 -39.26 -10.76 1.98
C SER A 789 -39.32 -9.96 0.67
N ASP A 790 -38.30 -10.15 -0.20
CA ASP A 790 -38.22 -9.47 -1.48
C ASP A 790 -39.13 -10.13 -2.57
N GLU A 791 -39.03 -9.60 -3.81
CA GLU A 791 -39.79 -10.11 -4.98
C GLU A 791 -39.41 -11.55 -5.37
N HIS A 792 -38.30 -12.09 -4.84
CA HIS A 792 -37.87 -13.48 -5.04
C HIS A 792 -38.14 -14.39 -3.84
N ASN A 793 -38.98 -13.94 -2.89
CA ASN A 793 -39.31 -14.65 -1.63
C ASN A 793 -38.10 -14.87 -0.69
N ARG A 794 -37.04 -14.06 -0.78
CA ARG A 794 -35.88 -14.13 0.11
C ARG A 794 -36.06 -13.15 1.26
N TRP A 795 -35.82 -13.60 2.49
CA TRP A 795 -35.86 -12.75 3.67
C TRP A 795 -34.67 -11.81 3.75
N SER A 796 -34.93 -10.57 4.12
CA SER A 796 -33.91 -9.63 4.55
C SER A 796 -33.28 -10.04 5.89
N ALA A 797 -32.17 -9.46 6.28
CA ALA A 797 -31.78 -9.44 7.68
C ALA A 797 -32.81 -8.68 8.50
N TRP A 798 -32.89 -8.95 9.82
CA TRP A 798 -33.65 -8.14 10.74
C TRP A 798 -33.12 -6.70 10.73
N SER A 799 -34.01 -5.73 10.90
CA SER A 799 -33.63 -4.33 11.14
C SER A 799 -32.82 -4.19 12.43
N ASN A 800 -32.08 -3.09 12.54
CA ASN A 800 -31.62 -2.66 13.86
C ASN A 800 -32.84 -2.45 14.75
N PRO A 801 -32.81 -2.86 16.03
CA PRO A 801 -33.93 -2.67 16.93
C PRO A 801 -34.22 -1.18 17.17
N ALA A 802 -35.48 -0.84 17.14
CA ALA A 802 -36.03 0.41 17.58
C ALA A 802 -36.85 0.21 18.87
N ASN A 803 -37.27 1.29 19.50
CA ASN A 803 -38.09 1.22 20.69
C ASN A 803 -39.14 2.34 20.71
N TRP A 804 -40.17 2.15 21.54
CA TRP A 804 -41.06 3.23 21.95
C TRP A 804 -41.47 3.02 23.41
N ARG A 805 -41.95 4.05 24.04
CA ARG A 805 -42.59 3.99 25.37
C ARG A 805 -44.04 4.42 25.28
N MET A 806 -44.91 3.62 25.87
CA MET A 806 -46.28 4.01 26.04
C MET A 806 -46.40 5.22 26.97
N GLY A 807 -47.29 6.13 26.65
CA GLY A 807 -47.68 7.24 27.51
C GLY A 807 -48.60 6.83 28.63
N LEU A 808 -49.19 7.81 29.33
CA LEU A 808 -50.27 7.59 30.29
C LEU A 808 -51.60 7.67 29.54
N PHE A 809 -52.50 6.70 29.82
CA PHE A 809 -53.89 6.79 29.40
C PHE A 809 -54.69 7.65 30.39
N ALA A 810 -55.88 8.08 30.03
CA ALA A 810 -56.70 8.98 30.85
C ALA A 810 -56.94 8.50 32.30
N ALA A 811 -57.07 7.18 32.49
CA ALA A 811 -57.26 6.58 33.82
C ALA A 811 -56.01 6.51 34.69
N ASP A 812 -54.80 6.69 34.10
CA ASP A 812 -53.51 6.52 34.81
C ASP A 812 -53.02 7.82 35.46
N TRP A 813 -53.68 8.95 35.20
CA TRP A 813 -53.34 10.22 35.79
C TRP A 813 -53.77 10.34 37.23
N ALA A 814 -52.80 10.28 38.15
CA ALA A 814 -53.03 10.50 39.56
C ALA A 814 -52.62 11.91 40.02
N ALA A 815 -52.00 12.66 39.12
CA ALA A 815 -51.53 14.04 39.44
C ALA A 815 -52.72 14.99 39.51
N GLN A 816 -52.58 15.96 40.41
CA GLN A 816 -53.52 17.09 40.51
C GLN A 816 -52.95 18.34 39.81
N TRP A 817 -53.83 19.19 39.29
CA TRP A 817 -53.46 20.45 38.77
C TRP A 817 -52.93 21.36 39.88
N ILE A 818 -51.79 21.99 39.67
CA ILE A 818 -51.18 22.97 40.54
C ILE A 818 -51.14 24.32 39.80
N GLY A 819 -51.21 25.43 40.50
CA GLY A 819 -51.20 26.77 39.96
C GLY A 819 -50.69 27.76 40.99
N SER A 820 -50.40 28.98 40.53
CA SER A 820 -50.12 30.11 41.41
C SER A 820 -51.44 30.71 41.86
N ALA A 821 -51.51 31.06 43.16
CA ALA A 821 -52.64 31.79 43.72
C ALA A 821 -52.55 33.32 43.48
N GLU A 822 -51.44 33.83 43.01
CA GLU A 822 -51.21 35.24 42.79
C GLU A 822 -51.74 35.68 41.43
N MET A 823 -52.67 36.65 41.46
CA MET A 823 -53.18 37.33 40.29
C MET A 823 -52.58 38.72 40.19
N GLU A 824 -51.83 39.07 39.18
CA GLU A 824 -51.38 40.41 38.90
C GLU A 824 -52.28 41.10 37.92
N SER A 825 -52.56 42.39 38.16
CA SER A 825 -53.25 43.26 37.22
C SER A 825 -52.20 44.03 36.39
N GLN A 826 -52.13 43.68 35.08
CA GLN A 826 -51.23 44.37 34.12
C GLN A 826 -52.04 45.39 33.28
N SER A 827 -51.38 46.49 32.87
CA SER A 827 -51.93 47.43 31.91
C SER A 827 -51.45 47.11 30.52
N VAL A 828 -52.30 46.60 29.65
CA VAL A 828 -52.03 46.36 28.24
C VAL A 828 -52.82 47.32 27.37
N GLY A 829 -52.14 48.22 26.62
CA GLY A 829 -52.76 49.16 25.72
C GLY A 829 -53.60 50.23 26.48
N GLY A 830 -53.22 50.60 27.73
CA GLY A 830 -53.94 51.60 28.53
C GLY A 830 -55.21 51.11 29.24
N LYS A 831 -55.55 49.80 29.11
CA LYS A 831 -56.63 49.14 29.83
C LYS A 831 -56.09 48.24 30.91
N LYS A 832 -56.63 48.32 32.15
CA LYS A 832 -56.35 47.28 33.18
C LYS A 832 -56.98 45.92 32.74
N VAL A 833 -56.12 44.95 32.55
CA VAL A 833 -56.54 43.58 32.35
C VAL A 833 -56.35 42.89 33.68
N ASN A 834 -57.48 42.58 34.36
CA ASN A 834 -57.44 41.75 35.56
C ASN A 834 -57.38 40.28 35.09
N ASN A 835 -56.57 39.42 35.75
CA ASN A 835 -56.33 38.04 35.50
C ASN A 835 -55.14 37.69 34.58
N VAL A 836 -54.06 38.45 34.64
CA VAL A 836 -52.75 38.01 34.10
C VAL A 836 -52.11 37.19 35.21
N MET A 837 -51.86 35.90 34.95
CA MET A 837 -51.09 35.08 35.82
C MET A 837 -49.59 35.28 35.46
N ALA A 838 -48.76 35.56 36.47
CA ALA A 838 -47.31 35.59 36.28
C ALA A 838 -46.84 34.17 35.92
N ASP A 839 -45.77 34.06 35.10
CA ASP A 839 -45.18 32.78 34.75
C ASP A 839 -44.61 32.12 36.02
N PRO A 840 -45.29 31.13 36.59
CA PRO A 840 -44.89 30.58 37.89
C PRO A 840 -43.72 29.60 37.75
N TRP A 841 -42.86 29.65 38.77
CA TRP A 841 -41.79 28.68 38.91
C TRP A 841 -42.16 27.65 40.01
N PHE A 842 -42.36 26.39 39.61
CA PHE A 842 -42.58 25.33 40.56
C PHE A 842 -41.28 24.58 40.87
N ARG A 843 -41.07 24.22 42.15
CA ARG A 843 -39.88 23.49 42.54
C ARG A 843 -40.24 22.45 43.59
N LYS A 844 -39.67 21.23 43.44
CA LYS A 844 -39.82 20.14 44.41
C LYS A 844 -38.48 19.48 44.64
N THR A 845 -38.14 19.21 45.87
CA THR A 845 -36.98 18.38 46.28
C THR A 845 -37.45 16.99 46.69
N PHE A 846 -36.62 16.00 46.40
CA PHE A 846 -36.81 14.62 46.82
C PHE A 846 -35.43 13.94 46.99
N ASN A 847 -35.37 12.91 47.81
CA ASN A 847 -34.15 12.13 48.03
C ASN A 847 -34.24 10.78 47.39
N MET A 848 -33.12 10.31 46.87
CA MET A 848 -32.95 9.00 46.26
C MET A 848 -31.75 8.27 46.90
N SER A 849 -31.94 7.02 47.29
CA SER A 849 -30.85 6.16 47.73
C SER A 849 -29.95 5.73 46.56
N ASP A 850 -30.57 5.43 45.42
CA ASP A 850 -29.90 4.92 44.22
C ASP A 850 -30.54 5.52 42.97
N ILE A 851 -29.72 5.60 41.89
CA ILE A 851 -30.23 6.01 40.58
C ILE A 851 -30.96 4.84 39.93
N PRO A 852 -32.26 4.98 39.62
CA PRO A 852 -33.04 3.86 39.00
C PRO A 852 -32.54 3.55 37.60
N GLN A 853 -32.75 2.33 37.16
CA GLN A 853 -32.43 1.94 35.79
C GLN A 853 -33.25 2.68 34.73
N ASP A 854 -34.44 3.16 35.11
CA ASP A 854 -35.35 3.91 34.27
C ASP A 854 -36.04 5.01 35.09
N ALA A 855 -36.14 6.21 34.53
CA ALA A 855 -36.78 7.35 35.20
C ALA A 855 -37.46 8.26 34.19
N VAL A 856 -38.75 8.39 34.27
CA VAL A 856 -39.58 9.18 33.35
C VAL A 856 -40.47 10.12 34.13
N ILE A 857 -40.67 11.32 33.63
CA ILE A 857 -41.64 12.25 34.16
C ILE A 857 -42.62 12.66 33.04
N TYR A 858 -43.91 12.73 33.41
CA TYR A 858 -44.96 13.19 32.55
C TYR A 858 -45.45 14.54 33.06
N VAL A 859 -45.46 15.55 32.19
CA VAL A 859 -45.82 16.93 32.55
C VAL A 859 -46.93 17.41 31.61
N ALA A 860 -48.13 17.64 32.18
CA ALA A 860 -49.22 18.33 31.49
C ALA A 860 -49.25 19.79 31.93
N SER A 861 -49.40 20.74 31.01
CA SER A 861 -49.49 22.15 31.30
C SER A 861 -50.55 22.85 30.47
N ILE A 862 -51.13 23.89 31.03
CA ILE A 862 -51.93 24.90 30.33
C ILE A 862 -50.97 26.03 29.98
N GLY A 863 -50.50 26.07 28.74
CA GLY A 863 -49.42 26.88 28.26
C GLY A 863 -48.13 26.09 28.02
N TYR A 864 -47.04 26.77 27.72
CA TYR A 864 -45.72 26.18 27.50
C TYR A 864 -45.02 25.96 28.84
N HIS A 865 -44.12 24.97 28.89
CA HIS A 865 -43.23 24.80 30.04
C HIS A 865 -41.84 24.39 29.69
N GLU A 866 -40.90 24.67 30.58
CA GLU A 866 -39.55 24.12 30.56
C GLU A 866 -39.33 23.32 31.85
N LEU A 867 -38.82 22.11 31.70
CA LEU A 867 -38.48 21.19 32.80
C LEU A 867 -36.99 21.31 33.11
N TYR A 868 -36.65 21.41 34.37
CA TYR A 868 -35.28 21.37 34.88
C TYR A 868 -35.14 20.31 35.95
N VAL A 869 -34.04 19.57 35.89
CA VAL A 869 -33.66 18.58 36.94
C VAL A 869 -32.25 18.92 37.39
N ASN A 870 -32.07 19.14 38.70
CA ASN A 870 -30.77 19.50 39.28
C ASN A 870 -30.11 20.71 38.60
N GLY A 871 -30.88 21.72 38.19
CA GLY A 871 -30.44 22.94 37.57
C GLY A 871 -30.11 22.81 36.06
N ARG A 872 -30.35 21.64 35.45
CA ARG A 872 -30.15 21.42 34.03
C ARG A 872 -31.49 21.33 33.33
N LYS A 873 -31.70 22.04 32.21
CA LYS A 873 -32.87 21.89 31.34
C LYS A 873 -32.93 20.48 30.78
N VAL A 874 -34.12 19.88 30.77
CA VAL A 874 -34.35 18.53 30.20
C VAL A 874 -34.87 18.66 28.78
N GLY A 875 -34.08 18.17 27.82
CA GLY A 875 -34.39 18.28 26.40
C GLY A 875 -34.10 19.64 25.81
N ASP A 876 -34.39 19.77 24.52
CA ASP A 876 -34.15 20.97 23.70
C ASP A 876 -35.46 21.56 23.14
N ALA A 877 -36.61 20.98 23.49
CA ALA A 877 -37.90 21.44 23.01
C ALA A 877 -38.18 22.88 23.48
N VAL A 878 -38.74 23.69 22.58
CA VAL A 878 -39.21 25.04 22.84
C VAL A 878 -40.71 25.12 22.48
N LEU A 879 -41.43 26.04 23.16
CA LEU A 879 -42.88 26.22 22.96
C LEU A 879 -43.64 24.91 23.07
N SER A 880 -43.32 24.10 24.08
CA SER A 880 -43.94 22.78 24.33
C SER A 880 -44.68 22.73 25.67
N PRO A 881 -45.80 21.95 25.74
CA PRO A 881 -46.50 21.25 24.66
C PRO A 881 -47.20 22.24 23.71
N SER A 882 -47.49 21.79 22.48
CA SER A 882 -48.21 22.65 21.51
C SER A 882 -49.60 23.03 22.05
N VAL A 883 -50.03 24.26 21.72
CA VAL A 883 -51.30 24.81 22.16
C VAL A 883 -52.53 23.98 21.72
N THR A 884 -53.48 23.86 22.60
CA THR A 884 -54.79 23.20 22.32
C THR A 884 -55.95 24.09 22.82
N ASP A 885 -57.18 23.71 22.53
CA ASP A 885 -58.32 24.27 23.25
C ASP A 885 -58.30 23.70 24.68
N HIS A 886 -57.76 24.46 25.62
CA HIS A 886 -57.58 24.02 27.01
C HIS A 886 -58.90 23.83 27.79
N LYS A 887 -60.04 24.26 27.23
CA LYS A 887 -61.36 23.94 27.79
C LYS A 887 -61.75 22.51 27.47
N SER A 888 -61.23 21.95 26.40
CA SER A 888 -61.51 20.61 25.94
C SER A 888 -60.43 19.62 26.37
N ARG A 889 -59.12 19.96 26.24
CA ARG A 889 -57.99 19.10 26.64
C ARG A 889 -56.69 19.88 26.80
N ALA A 890 -55.82 19.36 27.66
CA ALA A 890 -54.40 19.75 27.71
C ALA A 890 -53.54 18.64 27.11
N ARG A 891 -52.43 19.01 26.53
CA ARG A 891 -51.38 18.07 26.12
C ARG A 891 -50.35 17.89 27.21
N TYR A 892 -49.63 16.78 27.18
CA TYR A 892 -48.51 16.53 28.06
C TYR A 892 -47.24 16.16 27.29
N MET A 893 -46.10 16.38 27.94
CA MET A 893 -44.80 15.92 27.45
C MET A 893 -44.28 14.80 28.32
N THR A 894 -43.52 13.90 27.72
CA THR A 894 -42.85 12.79 28.41
C THR A 894 -41.35 13.00 28.32
N TYR A 895 -40.67 13.02 29.45
CA TYR A 895 -39.23 13.25 29.53
C TYR A 895 -38.52 12.07 30.18
N ASP A 896 -37.43 11.61 29.57
CA ASP A 896 -36.45 10.73 30.22
C ASP A 896 -35.52 11.60 31.06
N ILE A 897 -35.56 11.40 32.38
CA ILE A 897 -34.77 12.19 33.32
C ILE A 897 -33.63 11.39 33.98
N LYS A 898 -33.45 10.10 33.64
CA LYS A 898 -32.42 9.25 34.25
C LYS A 898 -31.01 9.89 34.26
N GLY A 899 -30.59 10.48 33.15
CA GLY A 899 -29.28 11.13 33.01
C GLY A 899 -29.10 12.44 33.79
N TYR A 900 -30.15 12.91 34.45
CA TYR A 900 -30.17 14.14 35.25
C TYR A 900 -30.20 13.85 36.75
N LEU A 901 -30.48 12.62 37.13
CA LEU A 901 -30.65 12.21 38.55
C LEU A 901 -29.28 11.88 39.18
N LYS A 902 -29.21 12.06 40.49
CA LYS A 902 -28.05 11.71 41.34
C LYS A 902 -28.51 11.05 42.64
N THR A 903 -27.66 10.30 43.32
CA THR A 903 -27.90 9.83 44.69
C THR A 903 -27.97 11.01 45.63
N GLY A 904 -28.78 10.88 46.69
CA GLY A 904 -29.08 11.97 47.63
C GLY A 904 -30.18 12.92 47.11
N THR A 905 -30.09 14.18 47.44
CA THR A 905 -31.11 15.21 47.16
C THR A 905 -31.12 15.59 45.70
N ASN A 906 -32.26 15.44 45.04
CA ASN A 906 -32.57 15.89 43.70
C ASN A 906 -33.60 17.01 43.73
N VAL A 907 -33.56 17.86 42.74
CA VAL A 907 -34.49 18.99 42.57
C VAL A 907 -35.13 18.90 41.19
N ILE A 908 -36.46 18.89 41.14
CA ILE A 908 -37.20 19.14 39.89
C ILE A 908 -37.75 20.53 39.95
N ALA A 909 -37.63 21.28 38.86
CA ALA A 909 -38.21 22.60 38.71
C ALA A 909 -38.92 22.69 37.36
N LEU A 910 -40.06 23.37 37.36
CA LEU A 910 -40.85 23.59 36.18
C LEU A 910 -41.10 25.09 36.02
N TRP A 911 -40.75 25.66 34.92
CA TRP A 911 -41.03 26.99 34.50
C TRP A 911 -42.19 26.96 33.50
N LEU A 912 -43.29 27.66 33.77
CA LEU A 912 -44.48 27.72 32.88
C LEU A 912 -44.49 29.03 32.12
#